data_3e5918ea552996d5a489cd2876468ef4
#
_entry.id   3e5918ea552996d5a489cd2876468ef4
#
_cell.length_a   1.000
_cell.length_b   1.000
_cell.length_c   1.000
_cell.angle_alpha   90.00
_cell.angle_beta   90.00
_cell.angle_gamma   90.00
#
_symmetry.space_group_name_H-M   'P 1'
#
loop_
_entity.id
_entity.type
_entity.pdbx_description
1 polymer ?
#
loop_
_entity_poly.entity_id
_entity_poly.type
_entity_poly.pdbx_seq_one_letter_code
_entity_poly.pdbx_strand_id
1 'polypeptide(L)'
;MSARQTEIHRPASRTGGILLPRCHNPVDCGILPFPYSRPMILQPGRLRRRLSLPLATLPWALALPLDAQAVQDLPPVMPRLPCTLNSFADVSLAEAPAQVTSVQTEDINGKAMCLVQGVISPQIRFIVRLPVAGWTQRYLQTGCGGLCGRLAIHSPQRDCAFERDGTLAMASTDMGHTSGAGGIWAAADMQLRVDFGYRAVHATRLIAGELIHRYYGQPPKYTYFSGCSDGGREALMAVQRYPKDFDGVVAGAPSLVFTIQNSMYHGWNARIVQPDSDQPAIREDDLPILHRRAVQACDAADGTADGLVSDPTCKVDPWQWVCPDKAADPSRDIMNAGNCISPRTAAAVAEVYRGAHDGNHKLVLGSVLPGSELAWLRVLVPRNAVLQRQTQQRSSHDMSTPLHPSKAPSPDAPPAPKPAPNAHAAVVPDTTTPTRPSSPEGTPIDQVVLPPTARTVSLKSSSDIIPALAYPGAYDPHWKLANFRFTRESLQRLAPMHALLDASNPDLAAYRKAGGKVLIWHGLADPNITPMNAIAYWQAVRNLDPQADDMLRLFLIPGMYHCDRGDGLGSLDVTTPLMDWVEDGQAPETLFASATEVDARAGRGRPIQRFPYLTVLKPGGDPATPADWQRGRPIDIDPALYRNWAGAEFFKPGFQRFCGFSGLQFVCQP
;
A
#
# COMPACT_ATOMS: atom_id res chain seq x y z
N MET A 1 -67.47 14.69 7.91
CA MET A 1 -68.00 13.89 8.99
C MET A 1 -66.85 13.29 9.74
N SER A 2 -66.49 13.98 10.73
CA SER A 2 -66.57 13.79 12.19
C SER A 2 -65.52 12.81 12.74
N ALA A 3 -64.57 13.44 13.29
CA ALA A 3 -63.70 13.27 14.44
C ALA A 3 -64.02 12.11 15.42
N ARG A 4 -62.97 11.47 15.92
CA ARG A 4 -62.81 11.20 17.37
C ARG A 4 -61.32 11.05 17.71
N GLN A 5 -60.85 11.95 18.54
CA GLN A 5 -59.65 11.87 19.37
C GLN A 5 -59.88 10.83 20.51
N THR A 6 -58.86 10.09 20.86
CA THR A 6 -58.79 9.42 22.15
C THR A 6 -57.40 9.67 22.77
N GLU A 7 -57.39 10.49 23.81
CA GLU A 7 -56.32 10.67 24.79
C GLU A 7 -56.07 9.37 25.56
N ILE A 8 -54.82 9.01 25.79
CA ILE A 8 -54.42 8.02 26.82
C ILE A 8 -53.37 8.67 27.71
N HIS A 9 -53.68 8.66 29.00
CA HIS A 9 -52.95 9.18 30.16
C HIS A 9 -51.54 8.65 30.31
N ARG A 10 -50.62 9.53 30.73
CA ARG A 10 -49.32 9.21 31.35
C ARG A 10 -49.48 8.95 32.86
N PRO A 11 -48.75 8.04 33.46
CA PRO A 11 -48.42 8.13 34.87
C PRO A 11 -47.03 8.73 35.08
N ALA A 12 -46.94 9.61 36.06
CA ALA A 12 -45.71 10.23 36.57
C ALA A 12 -44.87 9.25 37.37
N SER A 13 -43.57 9.21 37.11
CA SER A 13 -42.61 8.64 38.07
C SER A 13 -41.62 9.71 38.52
N ARG A 14 -41.58 9.86 39.83
CA ARG A 14 -40.63 10.73 40.58
C ARG A 14 -39.22 10.18 40.48
N THR A 15 -38.25 11.00 40.09
CA THR A 15 -36.86 10.78 40.37
C THR A 15 -36.30 11.99 41.11
N GLY A 16 -35.80 11.72 42.30
CA GLY A 16 -35.16 12.72 43.14
C GLY A 16 -33.77 13.10 42.57
N GLY A 17 -33.63 14.39 42.34
CA GLY A 17 -32.33 14.97 41.95
C GLY A 17 -31.49 15.28 43.19
N ILE A 18 -30.27 14.82 43.19
CA ILE A 18 -29.23 15.25 44.10
C ILE A 18 -28.59 16.51 43.49
N LEU A 19 -28.77 17.63 44.16
CA LEU A 19 -28.13 18.93 43.88
C LEU A 19 -26.66 18.86 44.37
N LEU A 20 -25.69 18.99 43.47
CA LEU A 20 -24.33 19.36 43.81
C LEU A 20 -24.15 20.88 43.65
N PRO A 21 -23.47 21.57 44.57
CA PRO A 21 -23.32 23.03 44.52
C PRO A 21 -22.29 23.46 43.44
N ARG A 22 -22.62 24.50 42.74
CA ARG A 22 -21.73 25.22 41.83
C ARG A 22 -20.80 26.12 42.66
N CYS A 23 -19.49 25.97 42.54
CA CYS A 23 -18.51 26.92 43.00
C CYS A 23 -18.37 28.08 41.96
N HIS A 24 -18.60 29.29 42.41
CA HIS A 24 -18.19 30.50 41.73
C HIS A 24 -16.97 31.09 42.48
N ASN A 25 -15.91 31.31 41.72
CA ASN A 25 -14.61 31.95 41.98
C ASN A 25 -13.40 31.04 42.28
N PRO A 26 -12.27 31.29 41.60
CA PRO A 26 -11.08 30.40 41.63
C PRO A 26 -10.06 30.72 42.75
N VAL A 27 -10.46 31.22 43.93
CA VAL A 27 -9.51 31.63 45.00
C VAL A 27 -9.63 30.82 46.27
N ASP A 28 -10.60 29.97 46.43
CA ASP A 28 -10.86 29.28 47.72
C ASP A 28 -10.80 27.74 47.63
N CYS A 29 -9.64 27.20 47.24
CA CYS A 29 -9.29 25.81 47.55
C CYS A 29 -7.81 25.75 47.99
N GLY A 30 -7.55 25.83 49.26
CA GLY A 30 -6.23 25.76 49.85
C GLY A 30 -5.59 24.37 49.68
N ILE A 31 -4.42 24.36 49.06
CA ILE A 31 -3.53 23.20 48.98
C ILE A 31 -2.46 23.40 50.02
N LEU A 32 -2.40 22.49 51.00
CA LEU A 32 -1.32 22.39 52.00
C LEU A 32 -0.07 21.77 51.31
N PRO A 33 1.15 22.32 51.58
CA PRO A 33 2.37 21.77 50.97
C PRO A 33 2.97 20.66 51.82
N PHE A 34 3.35 19.56 51.16
CA PHE A 34 4.21 18.52 51.74
C PHE A 34 5.69 18.96 51.68
N PRO A 35 6.52 18.61 52.70
CA PRO A 35 7.87 19.14 52.81
C PRO A 35 8.88 18.40 51.92
N TYR A 36 9.69 19.21 51.24
CA TYR A 36 10.89 18.79 50.50
C TYR A 36 11.99 18.23 51.43
N SER A 37 12.45 17.01 51.16
CA SER A 37 13.67 16.44 51.74
C SER A 37 14.90 16.94 50.96
N ARG A 38 15.87 17.55 51.65
CA ARG A 38 17.12 18.05 51.09
C ARG A 38 18.09 16.89 50.77
N PRO A 39 18.90 16.96 49.71
CA PRO A 39 20.00 16.04 49.45
C PRO A 39 21.21 16.38 50.35
N MET A 40 21.77 15.34 50.96
CA MET A 40 22.99 15.38 51.80
C MET A 40 24.23 15.47 50.86
N ILE A 41 25.03 16.50 51.07
CA ILE A 41 26.35 16.70 50.43
C ILE A 41 27.35 15.89 51.27
N LEU A 42 28.00 14.89 50.68
CA LEU A 42 29.18 14.22 51.23
C LEU A 42 30.46 14.80 50.64
N GLN A 43 31.30 15.36 51.52
CA GLN A 43 32.64 15.81 51.17
C GLN A 43 33.64 14.65 50.98
N PRO A 44 34.68 14.78 50.11
CA PRO A 44 35.67 13.71 49.87
C PRO A 44 36.79 13.74 50.91
N GLY A 45 36.90 12.65 51.68
CA GLY A 45 38.07 12.37 52.55
C GLY A 45 39.20 11.78 51.71
N ARG A 46 40.40 12.37 51.85
CA ARG A 46 41.68 11.89 51.28
C ARG A 46 42.16 10.64 52.03
N LEU A 47 42.44 9.54 51.27
CA LEU A 47 43.41 8.55 51.73
C LEU A 47 44.23 8.04 50.53
N ARG A 48 45.51 8.41 50.48
CA ARG A 48 46.51 7.86 49.59
C ARG A 48 46.95 6.47 50.09
N ARG A 49 46.78 5.42 49.27
CA ARG A 49 47.66 4.26 49.30
C ARG A 49 47.99 3.83 47.89
N ARG A 50 49.30 3.92 47.58
CA ARG A 50 49.87 3.37 46.34
C ARG A 50 49.87 1.84 46.47
N LEU A 51 49.29 1.14 45.49
CA LEU A 51 49.61 -0.22 45.14
C LEU A 51 49.82 -0.28 43.64
N SER A 52 51.04 -0.56 43.26
CA SER A 52 51.44 -0.90 41.91
C SER A 52 51.07 -2.34 41.65
N LEU A 53 50.26 -2.56 40.60
CA LEU A 53 50.00 -3.87 40.02
C LEU A 53 50.40 -3.81 38.51
N PRO A 54 50.88 -4.91 37.94
CA PRO A 54 51.52 -4.94 36.61
C PRO A 54 50.45 -4.81 35.49
N LEU A 55 50.85 -4.15 34.38
CA LEU A 55 50.11 -4.14 33.13
C LEU A 55 49.92 -5.58 32.60
N ALA A 56 48.71 -6.12 32.72
CA ALA A 56 48.26 -7.23 31.92
C ALA A 56 47.79 -6.72 30.58
N THR A 57 48.49 -7.11 29.53
CA THR A 57 48.09 -6.90 28.14
C THR A 57 46.75 -7.63 27.90
N LEU A 58 45.65 -6.88 27.78
CA LEU A 58 44.40 -7.41 27.23
C LEU A 58 44.63 -7.70 25.73
N PRO A 59 44.25 -8.87 25.23
CA PRO A 59 44.21 -9.10 23.82
C PRO A 59 43.15 -8.23 23.19
N TRP A 60 43.47 -7.61 22.07
CA TRP A 60 42.51 -6.95 21.18
C TRP A 60 41.45 -7.98 20.83
N ALA A 61 40.26 -7.85 21.40
CA ALA A 61 39.06 -8.52 20.88
C ALA A 61 38.89 -8.00 19.47
N LEU A 62 39.20 -8.78 18.46
CA LEU A 62 38.73 -8.61 17.11
C LEU A 62 37.21 -8.54 17.21
N ALA A 63 36.67 -7.36 16.93
CA ALA A 63 35.26 -7.21 16.62
C ALA A 63 35.06 -7.99 15.32
N LEU A 64 34.61 -9.22 15.44
CA LEU A 64 34.05 -9.97 14.32
C LEU A 64 32.91 -9.11 13.77
N PRO A 65 32.79 -8.97 12.44
CA PRO A 65 31.58 -8.38 11.88
C PRO A 65 30.42 -9.18 12.46
N LEU A 66 29.37 -8.48 12.93
CA LEU A 66 28.08 -9.11 13.18
C LEU A 66 27.64 -9.69 11.83
N ASP A 67 27.88 -10.96 11.65
CA ASP A 67 27.25 -11.71 10.56
C ASP A 67 25.75 -11.45 10.73
N ALA A 68 25.13 -10.95 9.68
CA ALA A 68 23.68 -10.93 9.57
C ALA A 68 23.23 -12.38 9.81
N GLN A 69 22.65 -12.64 10.98
CA GLN A 69 22.18 -13.98 11.31
C GLN A 69 21.08 -14.29 10.29
N ALA A 70 21.30 -15.30 9.50
CA ALA A 70 20.36 -15.74 8.50
C ALA A 70 19.10 -16.28 9.19
N VAL A 71 17.95 -16.05 8.55
CA VAL A 71 16.65 -16.67 8.92
C VAL A 71 16.86 -18.15 9.26
N GLN A 72 16.17 -18.62 10.30
CA GLN A 72 16.32 -19.98 10.82
C GLN A 72 16.38 -21.06 9.71
N ASP A 73 17.44 -21.83 9.65
CA ASP A 73 17.58 -22.92 8.67
C ASP A 73 16.68 -24.09 9.07
N LEU A 74 15.50 -24.17 8.46
CA LEU A 74 14.56 -25.26 8.69
C LEU A 74 14.83 -26.41 7.74
N PRO A 75 14.86 -27.67 8.24
CA PRO A 75 15.08 -28.82 7.38
C PRO A 75 14.00 -28.89 6.29
N PRO A 76 14.40 -29.09 5.03
CA PRO A 76 13.45 -29.17 3.93
C PRO A 76 12.57 -30.41 4.03
N VAL A 77 11.28 -30.27 3.67
CA VAL A 77 10.29 -31.34 3.69
C VAL A 77 9.94 -31.72 2.27
N MET A 78 9.89 -33.04 2.03
CA MET A 78 9.50 -33.62 0.74
C MET A 78 7.98 -33.91 0.72
N PRO A 79 7.34 -33.80 -0.45
CA PRO A 79 5.93 -34.20 -0.62
C PRO A 79 5.71 -35.67 -0.28
N ARG A 80 4.56 -35.97 0.32
CA ARG A 80 4.09 -37.34 0.58
C ARG A 80 3.14 -37.86 -0.51
N LEU A 81 2.55 -36.97 -1.29
CA LEU A 81 1.63 -37.28 -2.36
C LEU A 81 2.18 -36.77 -3.72
N PRO A 82 1.79 -37.40 -4.84
CA PRO A 82 2.12 -36.87 -6.15
C PRO A 82 1.32 -35.59 -6.46
N CYS A 83 1.86 -34.74 -7.34
CA CYS A 83 1.19 -33.55 -7.85
C CYS A 83 0.12 -33.94 -8.89
N THR A 84 -1.01 -34.43 -8.45
CA THR A 84 -2.14 -34.87 -9.30
C THR A 84 -3.47 -34.40 -8.72
N LEU A 85 -4.48 -34.27 -9.57
CA LEU A 85 -5.84 -33.90 -9.14
C LEU A 85 -6.37 -34.79 -8.03
N ASN A 86 -6.17 -36.10 -8.14
CA ASN A 86 -6.66 -37.07 -7.13
C ASN A 86 -6.08 -36.86 -5.74
N SER A 87 -4.88 -36.26 -5.64
CA SER A 87 -4.26 -35.94 -4.35
C SER A 87 -5.00 -34.84 -3.58
N PHE A 88 -5.82 -34.06 -4.25
CA PHE A 88 -6.45 -32.86 -3.70
C PHE A 88 -7.97 -32.77 -3.95
N ALA A 89 -8.58 -33.77 -4.61
CA ALA A 89 -9.93 -33.70 -5.15
C ALA A 89 -11.02 -33.43 -4.09
N ASP A 90 -10.81 -33.88 -2.86
CA ASP A 90 -11.76 -33.78 -1.74
C ASP A 90 -11.35 -32.73 -0.68
N VAL A 91 -10.42 -31.83 -1.01
CA VAL A 91 -10.04 -30.71 -0.12
C VAL A 91 -11.18 -29.70 -0.06
N SER A 92 -11.83 -29.61 1.09
CA SER A 92 -12.90 -28.65 1.37
C SER A 92 -13.07 -28.54 2.88
N LEU A 93 -13.37 -27.33 3.36
CA LEU A 93 -13.59 -27.04 4.77
C LEU A 93 -14.97 -26.40 4.98
N ALA A 94 -15.59 -26.63 6.14
CA ALA A 94 -16.92 -26.07 6.43
C ALA A 94 -16.94 -24.53 6.36
N GLU A 95 -15.87 -23.87 6.82
CA GLU A 95 -15.70 -22.41 6.79
C GLU A 95 -15.30 -21.88 5.40
N ALA A 96 -14.72 -22.74 4.57
CA ALA A 96 -14.26 -22.40 3.22
C ALA A 96 -14.59 -23.58 2.27
N PRO A 97 -15.87 -23.84 1.94
CA PRO A 97 -16.23 -24.90 1.01
C PRO A 97 -15.57 -24.69 -0.33
N ALA A 98 -14.74 -25.64 -0.78
CA ALA A 98 -13.89 -25.48 -1.96
C ALA A 98 -13.96 -26.67 -2.89
N GLN A 99 -13.62 -26.42 -4.15
CA GLN A 99 -13.41 -27.43 -5.19
C GLN A 99 -12.08 -27.14 -5.88
N VAL A 100 -11.18 -28.12 -5.89
CA VAL A 100 -9.96 -28.08 -6.71
C VAL A 100 -10.34 -28.38 -8.15
N THR A 101 -9.97 -27.51 -9.08
CA THR A 101 -10.35 -27.61 -10.49
C THR A 101 -9.19 -28.00 -11.41
N SER A 102 -7.94 -27.72 -11.00
CA SER A 102 -6.74 -28.03 -11.77
C SER A 102 -5.55 -28.30 -10.87
N VAL A 103 -4.75 -29.28 -11.23
CA VAL A 103 -3.44 -29.57 -10.61
C VAL A 103 -2.46 -29.91 -11.72
N GLN A 104 -1.33 -29.21 -11.74
CA GLN A 104 -0.27 -29.42 -12.73
C GLN A 104 1.11 -29.12 -12.13
N THR A 105 2.15 -29.71 -12.69
CA THR A 105 3.54 -29.34 -12.37
C THR A 105 4.00 -28.27 -13.36
N GLU A 106 4.56 -27.18 -12.86
CA GLU A 106 5.16 -26.11 -13.66
C GLU A 106 6.63 -25.88 -13.22
N ASP A 107 7.47 -25.43 -14.14
CA ASP A 107 8.80 -24.96 -13.82
C ASP A 107 8.78 -23.45 -13.63
N ILE A 108 9.30 -22.99 -12.49
CA ILE A 108 9.45 -21.58 -12.17
C ILE A 108 10.90 -21.32 -11.83
N ASN A 109 11.62 -20.65 -12.72
CA ASN A 109 13.04 -20.32 -12.56
C ASN A 109 13.91 -21.56 -12.28
N GLY A 110 13.65 -22.68 -12.96
CA GLY A 110 14.38 -23.94 -12.80
C GLY A 110 13.97 -24.76 -11.57
N LYS A 111 12.86 -24.41 -10.92
CA LYS A 111 12.30 -25.14 -9.76
C LYS A 111 10.95 -25.75 -10.13
N ALA A 112 10.80 -27.05 -9.91
CA ALA A 112 9.55 -27.76 -10.11
C ALA A 112 8.56 -27.39 -8.98
N MET A 113 7.38 -26.90 -9.36
CA MET A 113 6.32 -26.51 -8.46
C MET A 113 5.02 -27.27 -8.79
N CYS A 114 4.31 -27.72 -7.79
CA CYS A 114 2.96 -28.22 -7.93
C CYS A 114 1.98 -27.07 -7.81
N LEU A 115 1.30 -26.73 -8.90
CA LEU A 115 0.31 -25.69 -9.00
C LEU A 115 -1.07 -26.27 -8.80
N VAL A 116 -1.78 -25.83 -7.77
CA VAL A 116 -3.16 -26.22 -7.44
C VAL A 116 -4.06 -25.01 -7.62
N GLN A 117 -5.13 -25.15 -8.40
CA GLN A 117 -6.14 -24.11 -8.59
C GLN A 117 -7.52 -24.63 -8.23
N GLY A 118 -8.37 -23.73 -7.77
CA GLY A 118 -9.74 -24.09 -7.41
C GLY A 118 -10.61 -22.88 -7.13
N VAL A 119 -11.81 -23.17 -6.65
CA VAL A 119 -12.84 -22.19 -6.30
C VAL A 119 -13.32 -22.47 -4.88
N ILE A 120 -13.36 -21.45 -4.04
CA ILE A 120 -14.04 -21.44 -2.75
C ILE A 120 -15.42 -20.81 -2.94
N SER A 121 -16.44 -21.48 -2.46
CA SER A 121 -17.82 -21.02 -2.66
C SER A 121 -18.08 -19.63 -2.08
N PRO A 122 -18.88 -18.76 -2.74
CA PRO A 122 -19.57 -19.08 -3.99
C PRO A 122 -18.68 -18.96 -5.24
N GLN A 123 -17.58 -18.15 -5.26
CA GLN A 123 -16.85 -17.87 -6.49
C GLN A 123 -15.42 -17.34 -6.30
N ILE A 124 -14.85 -17.39 -5.08
CA ILE A 124 -13.46 -16.98 -4.85
C ILE A 124 -12.53 -17.98 -5.52
N ARG A 125 -11.81 -17.56 -6.55
CA ARG A 125 -10.77 -18.41 -7.14
C ARG A 125 -9.47 -18.26 -6.35
N PHE A 126 -8.75 -19.39 -6.23
CA PHE A 126 -7.46 -19.44 -5.59
C PHE A 126 -6.42 -20.17 -6.45
N ILE A 127 -5.17 -19.85 -6.20
CA ILE A 127 -3.99 -20.52 -6.74
C ILE A 127 -3.02 -20.81 -5.60
N VAL A 128 -2.54 -22.05 -5.50
CA VAL A 128 -1.53 -22.45 -4.52
C VAL A 128 -0.38 -23.11 -5.26
N ARG A 129 0.83 -22.68 -4.98
CA ARG A 129 2.08 -23.17 -5.54
C ARG A 129 2.89 -23.85 -4.44
N LEU A 130 3.18 -25.14 -4.62
CA LEU A 130 3.84 -25.98 -3.63
C LEU A 130 5.18 -26.50 -4.20
N PRO A 131 6.34 -26.24 -3.56
CA PRO A 131 7.62 -26.81 -3.96
C PRO A 131 7.57 -28.33 -4.07
N VAL A 132 7.99 -28.91 -5.19
CA VAL A 132 8.14 -30.36 -5.37
C VAL A 132 9.35 -30.89 -4.59
N ALA A 133 10.30 -30.02 -4.28
CA ALA A 133 11.46 -30.32 -3.44
C ALA A 133 11.86 -29.11 -2.62
N GLY A 134 12.43 -29.32 -1.45
CA GLY A 134 13.06 -28.25 -0.68
C GLY A 134 12.10 -27.30 0.05
N TRP A 135 10.86 -27.69 0.31
CA TRP A 135 9.96 -26.84 1.09
C TRP A 135 10.47 -26.57 2.50
N THR A 136 10.68 -25.28 2.84
CA THR A 136 11.25 -24.82 4.11
C THR A 136 10.21 -24.63 5.21
N GLN A 137 9.06 -25.30 5.14
CA GLN A 137 7.98 -25.27 6.14
C GLN A 137 7.35 -23.86 6.33
N ARG A 138 7.56 -22.98 5.37
CA ARG A 138 7.00 -21.62 5.36
C ARG A 138 5.91 -21.49 4.31
N TYR A 139 4.89 -20.72 4.65
CA TYR A 139 3.80 -20.36 3.75
C TYR A 139 3.74 -18.84 3.60
N LEU A 140 3.66 -18.37 2.36
CA LEU A 140 3.47 -16.95 2.03
C LEU A 140 2.22 -16.79 1.17
N GLN A 141 1.24 -16.03 1.66
CA GLN A 141 0.11 -15.59 0.84
C GLN A 141 0.39 -14.19 0.32
N THR A 142 0.13 -13.97 -0.97
CA THR A 142 0.32 -12.66 -1.59
C THR A 142 -1.00 -11.99 -1.87
N GLY A 143 -1.07 -10.68 -1.54
CA GLY A 143 -2.20 -9.82 -1.85
C GLY A 143 -2.16 -9.31 -3.28
N CYS A 144 -3.26 -8.75 -3.74
CA CYS A 144 -3.40 -8.20 -5.09
C CYS A 144 -3.38 -6.66 -5.09
N GLY A 145 -3.35 -6.04 -6.27
CA GLY A 145 -3.37 -4.60 -6.43
C GLY A 145 -4.63 -4.09 -7.12
N GLY A 146 -4.93 -2.81 -6.91
CA GLY A 146 -6.09 -2.15 -7.49
C GLY A 146 -7.41 -2.71 -6.94
N LEU A 147 -8.28 -3.17 -7.82
CA LEU A 147 -9.52 -3.87 -7.45
C LEU A 147 -9.41 -5.39 -7.59
N CYS A 148 -8.20 -5.94 -7.67
CA CYS A 148 -7.99 -7.38 -7.81
C CYS A 148 -8.59 -7.99 -9.10
N GLY A 149 -9.32 -9.11 -9.02
CA GLY A 149 -10.00 -9.72 -10.16
C GLY A 149 -9.09 -10.56 -11.06
N ARG A 150 -7.84 -10.80 -10.67
CA ARG A 150 -6.85 -11.63 -11.38
C ARG A 150 -6.27 -12.65 -10.42
N LEU A 151 -6.05 -13.84 -10.95
CA LEU A 151 -5.43 -14.92 -10.20
C LEU A 151 -3.94 -14.97 -10.55
N ALA A 152 -3.10 -14.43 -9.67
CA ALA A 152 -1.65 -14.40 -9.87
C ALA A 152 -0.94 -14.33 -8.53
N ILE A 153 0.05 -15.20 -8.32
CA ILE A 153 1.00 -15.06 -7.22
C ILE A 153 1.99 -13.98 -7.63
N HIS A 154 1.96 -12.86 -6.93
CA HIS A 154 2.83 -11.73 -7.18
C HIS A 154 3.27 -11.14 -5.86
N SER A 155 4.57 -11.21 -5.58
CA SER A 155 5.17 -10.44 -4.50
C SER A 155 5.69 -9.11 -5.07
N PRO A 156 5.30 -7.98 -4.51
CA PRO A 156 5.90 -6.69 -4.88
C PRO A 156 7.38 -6.63 -4.49
N GLN A 157 7.82 -7.51 -3.61
CA GLN A 157 9.16 -7.57 -3.05
C GLN A 157 9.94 -8.74 -3.66
N ARG A 158 10.62 -8.49 -4.78
CA ARG A 158 11.36 -9.51 -5.53
C ARG A 158 12.69 -9.94 -4.88
N ASP A 159 13.09 -9.29 -3.79
CA ASP A 159 14.41 -9.49 -3.19
C ASP A 159 14.44 -10.56 -2.10
N CYS A 160 13.29 -11.10 -1.68
CA CYS A 160 13.22 -12.20 -0.72
C CYS A 160 13.90 -13.46 -1.26
N ALA A 161 14.98 -13.92 -0.60
CA ALA A 161 15.76 -15.06 -1.02
C ALA A 161 14.94 -16.35 -1.11
N PHE A 162 14.07 -16.61 -0.11
CA PHE A 162 13.23 -17.82 -0.08
C PHE A 162 12.23 -17.87 -1.23
N GLU A 163 11.73 -16.72 -1.69
CA GLU A 163 10.85 -16.62 -2.86
C GLU A 163 11.63 -16.93 -4.14
N ARG A 164 12.81 -16.32 -4.32
CA ARG A 164 13.69 -16.58 -5.47
C ARG A 164 14.14 -18.03 -5.55
N ASP A 165 14.45 -18.62 -4.40
CA ASP A 165 14.94 -20.01 -4.31
C ASP A 165 13.83 -21.05 -4.47
N GLY A 166 12.56 -20.59 -4.55
CA GLY A 166 11.40 -21.46 -4.75
C GLY A 166 11.18 -22.45 -3.61
N THR A 167 11.47 -22.05 -2.37
CA THR A 167 11.36 -22.91 -1.18
C THR A 167 10.12 -22.64 -0.33
N LEU A 168 9.30 -21.61 -0.70
CA LEU A 168 8.05 -21.28 -0.04
C LEU A 168 6.85 -21.97 -0.71
N ALA A 169 5.92 -22.46 0.10
CA ALA A 169 4.57 -22.67 -0.37
C ALA A 169 3.89 -21.31 -0.48
N MET A 170 3.30 -21.00 -1.64
CA MET A 170 2.73 -19.67 -1.89
C MET A 170 1.29 -19.77 -2.36
N ALA A 171 0.47 -18.77 -2.04
CA ALA A 171 -0.90 -18.68 -2.54
C ALA A 171 -1.32 -17.24 -2.89
N SER A 172 -2.37 -17.16 -3.70
CA SER A 172 -3.06 -15.90 -4.00
C SER A 172 -4.53 -16.16 -4.36
N THR A 173 -5.33 -15.10 -4.40
CA THR A 173 -6.76 -15.16 -4.73
C THR A 173 -7.16 -14.00 -5.62
N ASP A 174 -8.25 -14.17 -6.38
CA ASP A 174 -8.85 -13.09 -7.18
C ASP A 174 -9.80 -12.19 -6.37
N MET A 175 -9.95 -12.43 -5.09
CA MET A 175 -10.85 -11.72 -4.18
C MET A 175 -12.34 -11.85 -4.52
N GLY A 176 -12.72 -12.94 -5.21
CA GLY A 176 -14.11 -13.31 -5.48
C GLY A 176 -14.69 -12.78 -6.78
N HIS A 177 -13.90 -12.16 -7.65
CA HIS A 177 -14.38 -11.68 -8.94
C HIS A 177 -13.32 -11.75 -10.04
N THR A 178 -13.72 -11.61 -11.31
CA THR A 178 -12.82 -11.75 -12.47
C THR A 178 -12.60 -10.46 -13.23
N SER A 179 -13.25 -9.37 -12.84
CA SER A 179 -13.13 -8.09 -13.53
C SER A 179 -12.05 -7.21 -12.89
N GLY A 180 -11.04 -6.83 -13.66
CA GLY A 180 -10.06 -5.84 -13.23
C GLY A 180 -10.47 -4.38 -13.49
N ALA A 181 -11.68 -4.12 -14.01
CA ALA A 181 -12.15 -2.80 -14.41
C ALA A 181 -13.38 -2.37 -13.63
N GLY A 182 -13.27 -1.24 -12.92
CA GLY A 182 -14.36 -0.59 -12.22
C GLY A 182 -14.89 -1.38 -11.00
N GLY A 183 -15.74 -0.74 -10.22
CA GLY A 183 -16.40 -1.34 -9.06
C GLY A 183 -17.79 -1.95 -9.36
N ILE A 184 -18.24 -1.92 -10.62
CA ILE A 184 -19.60 -2.33 -11.03
C ILE A 184 -19.89 -3.78 -10.67
N TRP A 185 -18.89 -4.66 -10.67
CA TRP A 185 -19.05 -6.07 -10.30
C TRP A 185 -19.61 -6.25 -8.88
N ALA A 186 -19.35 -5.31 -7.97
CA ALA A 186 -19.85 -5.35 -6.59
C ALA A 186 -21.09 -4.47 -6.35
N ALA A 187 -21.58 -3.75 -7.37
CA ALA A 187 -22.59 -2.71 -7.18
C ALA A 187 -23.90 -3.23 -6.57
N ALA A 188 -24.36 -4.42 -6.99
CA ALA A 188 -25.60 -5.02 -6.52
C ALA A 188 -25.37 -6.31 -5.70
N ASP A 189 -24.11 -6.69 -5.45
CA ASP A 189 -23.77 -7.95 -4.80
C ASP A 189 -22.98 -7.71 -3.51
N MET A 190 -23.65 -7.89 -2.38
CA MET A 190 -23.03 -7.72 -1.07
C MET A 190 -22.04 -8.84 -0.74
N GLN A 191 -22.26 -10.07 -1.27
CA GLN A 191 -21.31 -11.17 -1.07
C GLN A 191 -19.97 -10.86 -1.72
N LEU A 192 -19.97 -10.29 -2.93
CA LEU A 192 -18.74 -9.85 -3.59
C LEU A 192 -18.02 -8.77 -2.82
N ARG A 193 -18.76 -7.83 -2.19
CA ARG A 193 -18.15 -6.82 -1.31
C ARG A 193 -17.54 -7.44 -0.07
N VAL A 194 -18.16 -8.46 0.52
CA VAL A 194 -17.63 -9.20 1.67
C VAL A 194 -16.39 -10.01 1.27
N ASP A 195 -16.43 -10.69 0.12
CA ASP A 195 -15.30 -11.46 -0.39
C ASP A 195 -14.10 -10.55 -0.65
N PHE A 196 -14.30 -9.46 -1.38
CA PHE A 196 -13.28 -8.45 -1.63
C PHE A 196 -12.82 -7.74 -0.33
N GLY A 197 -13.73 -7.46 0.57
CA GLY A 197 -13.44 -6.73 1.80
C GLY A 197 -12.47 -7.47 2.71
N TYR A 198 -12.71 -8.77 2.94
CA TYR A 198 -11.91 -9.53 3.90
C TYR A 198 -11.98 -11.05 3.75
N ARG A 199 -13.11 -11.63 3.26
CA ARG A 199 -13.34 -13.09 3.37
C ARG A 199 -12.39 -13.87 2.47
N ALA A 200 -12.07 -13.39 1.28
CA ALA A 200 -11.27 -14.13 0.32
C ALA A 200 -9.86 -14.44 0.83
N VAL A 201 -9.21 -13.49 1.51
CA VAL A 201 -7.88 -13.70 2.12
C VAL A 201 -7.93 -14.85 3.14
N HIS A 202 -8.86 -14.77 4.07
CA HIS A 202 -9.04 -15.78 5.13
C HIS A 202 -9.36 -17.16 4.57
N ALA A 203 -10.37 -17.25 3.71
CA ALA A 203 -10.79 -18.50 3.11
C ALA A 203 -9.67 -19.18 2.29
N THR A 204 -8.89 -18.37 1.56
CA THR A 204 -7.70 -18.86 0.83
C THR A 204 -6.63 -19.38 1.78
N ARG A 205 -6.39 -18.68 2.91
CA ARG A 205 -5.43 -19.11 3.95
C ARG A 205 -5.81 -20.50 4.50
N LEU A 206 -7.10 -20.71 4.79
CA LEU A 206 -7.59 -21.98 5.30
C LEU A 206 -7.37 -23.12 4.28
N ILE A 207 -7.78 -22.92 3.04
CA ILE A 207 -7.64 -23.94 1.98
C ILE A 207 -6.18 -24.20 1.64
N ALA A 208 -5.34 -23.16 1.54
CA ALA A 208 -3.91 -23.33 1.31
C ALA A 208 -3.25 -24.14 2.44
N GLY A 209 -3.62 -23.87 3.70
CA GLY A 209 -3.13 -24.64 4.85
C GLY A 209 -3.49 -26.13 4.77
N GLU A 210 -4.72 -26.47 4.36
CA GLU A 210 -5.17 -27.85 4.17
C GLU A 210 -4.45 -28.53 3.00
N LEU A 211 -4.25 -27.82 1.85
CA LEU A 211 -3.50 -28.34 0.71
C LEU A 211 -2.04 -28.64 1.10
N ILE A 212 -1.40 -27.75 1.86
CA ILE A 212 -0.04 -27.92 2.37
C ILE A 212 0.03 -29.12 3.30
N HIS A 213 -0.88 -29.19 4.29
CA HIS A 213 -0.95 -30.30 5.23
C HIS A 213 -1.09 -31.65 4.51
N ARG A 214 -1.98 -31.73 3.55
CA ARG A 214 -2.20 -32.93 2.76
C ARG A 214 -1.00 -33.32 1.91
N TYR A 215 -0.38 -32.36 1.24
CA TYR A 215 0.75 -32.62 0.32
C TYR A 215 2.02 -33.05 1.04
N TYR A 216 2.38 -32.36 2.14
CA TYR A 216 3.61 -32.64 2.91
C TYR A 216 3.38 -33.50 4.16
N GLY A 217 2.13 -33.73 4.57
CA GLY A 217 1.76 -34.48 5.78
C GLY A 217 1.95 -33.72 7.08
N GLN A 218 2.18 -32.39 7.00
CA GLN A 218 2.27 -31.47 8.14
C GLN A 218 1.86 -30.07 7.73
N PRO A 219 1.33 -29.24 8.65
CA PRO A 219 1.02 -27.83 8.37
C PRO A 219 2.33 -27.01 8.23
N PRO A 220 2.25 -25.79 7.68
CA PRO A 220 3.38 -24.87 7.74
C PRO A 220 3.74 -24.54 9.20
N LYS A 221 5.04 -24.40 9.47
CA LYS A 221 5.53 -23.98 10.78
C LYS A 221 5.34 -22.48 10.96
N TYR A 222 5.56 -21.70 9.89
CA TYR A 222 5.36 -20.27 9.87
C TYR A 222 4.52 -19.84 8.68
N THR A 223 3.71 -18.80 8.93
CA THR A 223 2.72 -18.31 7.96
C THR A 223 2.84 -16.80 7.79
N TYR A 224 2.96 -16.35 6.55
CA TYR A 224 3.19 -14.96 6.22
C TYR A 224 2.17 -14.44 5.20
N PHE A 225 1.94 -13.13 5.24
CA PHE A 225 1.22 -12.42 4.20
C PHE A 225 2.04 -11.22 3.72
N SER A 226 2.10 -10.99 2.42
CA SER A 226 2.76 -9.81 1.85
C SER A 226 1.91 -9.21 0.75
N GLY A 227 1.71 -7.89 0.81
CA GLY A 227 1.00 -7.17 -0.23
C GLY A 227 1.24 -5.68 -0.19
N CYS A 228 1.05 -5.02 -1.34
CA CYS A 228 1.14 -3.58 -1.48
C CYS A 228 -0.17 -3.00 -2.02
N SER A 229 -0.47 -1.74 -1.71
CA SER A 229 -1.69 -1.08 -2.19
C SER A 229 -2.94 -1.70 -1.57
N ASP A 230 -3.84 -2.25 -2.40
CA ASP A 230 -4.95 -3.06 -1.89
C ASP A 230 -4.46 -4.30 -1.13
N GLY A 231 -3.39 -4.95 -1.60
CA GLY A 231 -2.75 -6.04 -0.86
C GLY A 231 -2.21 -5.64 0.51
N GLY A 232 -1.77 -4.40 0.69
CA GLY A 232 -1.45 -3.83 1.99
C GLY A 232 -2.69 -3.63 2.87
N ARG A 233 -3.84 -3.25 2.30
CA ARG A 233 -5.14 -3.25 2.97
C ARG A 233 -5.54 -4.66 3.38
N GLU A 234 -5.41 -5.63 2.49
CA GLU A 234 -5.70 -7.05 2.77
C GLU A 234 -4.87 -7.55 3.96
N ALA A 235 -3.56 -7.23 4.00
CA ALA A 235 -2.66 -7.57 5.10
C ALA A 235 -3.18 -7.04 6.45
N LEU A 236 -3.53 -5.76 6.52
CA LEU A 236 -4.05 -5.14 7.75
C LEU A 236 -5.46 -5.65 8.08
N MET A 237 -6.28 -5.94 7.09
CA MET A 237 -7.61 -6.53 7.30
C MET A 237 -7.51 -7.93 7.93
N ALA A 238 -6.57 -8.75 7.48
CA ALA A 238 -6.31 -10.07 8.05
C ALA A 238 -5.88 -9.97 9.52
N VAL A 239 -4.95 -9.06 9.84
CA VAL A 239 -4.48 -8.81 11.21
C VAL A 239 -5.63 -8.40 12.15
N GLN A 240 -6.52 -7.54 11.66
CA GLN A 240 -7.62 -6.98 12.45
C GLN A 240 -8.76 -7.96 12.68
N ARG A 241 -9.04 -8.84 11.71
CA ARG A 241 -10.20 -9.76 11.74
C ARG A 241 -9.84 -11.19 12.08
N TYR A 242 -8.65 -11.64 11.65
CA TYR A 242 -8.20 -13.02 11.75
C TYR A 242 -6.81 -13.11 12.38
N PRO A 243 -6.70 -12.75 13.67
CA PRO A 243 -5.39 -12.54 14.34
C PRO A 243 -4.54 -13.81 14.50
N LYS A 244 -5.02 -14.95 14.03
CA LYS A 244 -4.29 -16.25 14.05
C LYS A 244 -3.94 -16.79 12.67
N ASP A 245 -4.30 -16.08 11.61
CA ASP A 245 -4.06 -16.56 10.24
C ASP A 245 -2.60 -16.49 9.82
N PHE A 246 -1.90 -15.45 10.25
CA PHE A 246 -0.51 -15.19 9.86
C PHE A 246 0.34 -14.79 11.05
N ASP A 247 1.54 -15.39 11.15
CA ASP A 247 2.52 -15.05 12.18
C ASP A 247 3.20 -13.71 11.89
N GLY A 248 3.34 -13.36 10.61
CA GLY A 248 3.88 -12.09 10.18
C GLY A 248 3.19 -11.54 8.94
N VAL A 249 2.98 -10.21 8.88
CA VAL A 249 2.43 -9.55 7.71
C VAL A 249 3.25 -8.35 7.26
N VAL A 250 3.40 -8.19 5.95
CA VAL A 250 3.93 -6.99 5.29
C VAL A 250 2.77 -6.23 4.66
N ALA A 251 2.59 -4.98 5.07
CA ALA A 251 1.61 -4.06 4.49
C ALA A 251 2.33 -2.89 3.80
N GLY A 252 2.56 -3.02 2.51
CA GLY A 252 3.19 -1.99 1.69
C GLY A 252 2.20 -0.94 1.21
N ALA A 253 2.52 0.35 1.35
CA ALA A 253 1.71 1.48 0.88
C ALA A 253 0.19 1.20 1.01
N PRO A 254 -0.32 0.82 2.22
CA PRO A 254 -1.63 0.20 2.37
C PRO A 254 -2.77 1.17 2.07
N SER A 255 -3.72 0.75 1.23
CA SER A 255 -4.99 1.46 0.98
C SER A 255 -5.94 1.28 2.17
N LEU A 256 -5.46 1.53 3.38
CA LEU A 256 -6.14 1.17 4.63
C LEU A 256 -7.44 1.93 4.91
N VAL A 257 -7.63 3.11 4.31
CA VAL A 257 -8.90 3.86 4.29
C VAL A 257 -9.46 3.89 2.87
N PHE A 258 -9.66 2.71 2.31
CA PHE A 258 -10.05 2.46 0.92
C PHE A 258 -11.23 3.32 0.45
N THR A 259 -12.26 3.46 1.28
CA THR A 259 -13.47 4.21 0.94
C THR A 259 -13.19 5.70 0.79
N ILE A 260 -12.46 6.31 1.73
CA ILE A 260 -12.11 7.74 1.70
C ILE A 260 -11.04 8.00 0.63
N GLN A 261 -10.05 7.11 0.55
CA GLN A 261 -8.95 7.21 -0.42
C GLN A 261 -9.49 7.28 -1.85
N ASN A 262 -10.34 6.34 -2.23
CA ASN A 262 -10.84 6.24 -3.60
C ASN A 262 -11.99 7.21 -3.92
N SER A 263 -12.64 7.79 -2.92
CA SER A 263 -13.70 8.77 -3.12
C SER A 263 -13.21 10.21 -2.94
N MET A 264 -12.87 10.56 -1.71
CA MET A 264 -12.54 11.95 -1.36
C MET A 264 -11.18 12.37 -1.90
N TYR A 265 -10.13 11.57 -1.69
CA TYR A 265 -8.78 11.93 -2.11
C TYR A 265 -8.63 11.92 -3.63
N HIS A 266 -8.94 10.79 -4.29
CA HIS A 266 -8.83 10.69 -5.74
C HIS A 266 -9.84 11.59 -6.47
N GLY A 267 -11.06 11.71 -5.95
CA GLY A 267 -12.06 12.61 -6.51
C GLY A 267 -11.66 14.08 -6.43
N TRP A 268 -11.08 14.50 -5.29
CA TRP A 268 -10.54 15.86 -5.11
C TRP A 268 -9.42 16.15 -6.11
N ASN A 269 -8.41 15.31 -6.17
CA ASN A 269 -7.28 15.49 -7.06
C ASN A 269 -7.71 15.50 -8.54
N ALA A 270 -8.58 14.58 -8.95
CA ALA A 270 -9.09 14.55 -10.31
C ALA A 270 -9.83 15.85 -10.67
N ARG A 271 -10.62 16.39 -9.75
CA ARG A 271 -11.40 17.60 -9.97
C ARG A 271 -10.56 18.88 -10.00
N ILE A 272 -9.47 18.93 -9.21
CA ILE A 272 -8.54 20.06 -9.19
C ILE A 272 -7.67 20.06 -10.46
N VAL A 273 -7.13 18.90 -10.82
CA VAL A 273 -6.19 18.80 -11.96
C VAL A 273 -6.92 18.82 -13.29
N GLN A 274 -8.10 18.19 -13.38
CA GLN A 274 -8.94 18.12 -14.58
C GLN A 274 -10.31 18.74 -14.31
N PRO A 275 -10.39 20.07 -14.08
CA PRO A 275 -11.70 20.74 -14.03
C PRO A 275 -12.37 20.56 -15.40
N ASP A 276 -13.69 20.71 -15.48
CA ASP A 276 -14.57 20.50 -16.64
C ASP A 276 -14.16 21.26 -17.94
N SER A 277 -12.92 21.76 -18.03
CA SER A 277 -12.31 22.40 -19.20
C SER A 277 -11.42 21.43 -19.96
N ASP A 278 -11.32 21.61 -21.28
CA ASP A 278 -10.49 20.81 -22.18
C ASP A 278 -8.98 20.82 -21.84
N GLN A 279 -8.56 21.69 -20.93
CA GLN A 279 -7.16 21.87 -20.54
C GLN A 279 -6.95 21.54 -19.07
N PRO A 280 -6.04 20.63 -18.72
CA PRO A 280 -5.71 20.36 -17.32
C PRO A 280 -5.08 21.60 -16.65
N ALA A 281 -5.33 21.76 -15.35
CA ALA A 281 -4.77 22.87 -14.58
C ALA A 281 -3.27 22.67 -14.27
N ILE A 282 -2.83 21.40 -14.22
CA ILE A 282 -1.43 21.00 -14.09
C ILE A 282 -1.11 20.12 -15.31
N ARG A 283 -0.05 20.41 -16.04
CA ARG A 283 0.35 19.71 -17.26
C ARG A 283 1.60 18.87 -17.02
N GLU A 284 1.82 17.87 -17.89
CA GLU A 284 3.03 17.04 -17.86
C GLU A 284 4.32 17.87 -17.81
N ASP A 285 4.40 18.95 -18.60
CA ASP A 285 5.57 19.83 -18.68
C ASP A 285 5.82 20.64 -17.41
N ASP A 286 4.82 20.81 -16.55
CA ASP A 286 4.95 21.50 -15.27
C ASP A 286 5.68 20.63 -14.22
N LEU A 287 5.58 19.28 -14.32
CA LEU A 287 6.04 18.35 -13.30
C LEU A 287 7.54 18.43 -12.98
N PRO A 288 8.46 18.51 -13.98
CA PRO A 288 9.88 18.66 -13.69
C PRO A 288 10.24 19.99 -13.01
N ILE A 289 9.45 21.04 -13.26
CA ILE A 289 9.64 22.35 -12.63
C ILE A 289 9.21 22.26 -11.17
N LEU A 290 8.01 21.72 -10.91
CA LEU A 290 7.45 21.54 -9.57
C LEU A 290 8.36 20.69 -8.70
N HIS A 291 8.80 19.54 -9.21
CA HIS A 291 9.67 18.61 -8.50
C HIS A 291 11.00 19.26 -8.11
N ARG A 292 11.68 19.90 -9.07
CA ARG A 292 12.94 20.60 -8.80
C ARG A 292 12.77 21.67 -7.73
N ARG A 293 11.67 22.41 -7.75
CA ARG A 293 11.39 23.46 -6.74
C ARG A 293 11.06 22.86 -5.37
N ALA A 294 10.31 21.78 -5.31
CA ALA A 294 9.98 21.09 -4.08
C ALA A 294 11.23 20.47 -3.44
N VAL A 295 12.06 19.78 -4.22
CA VAL A 295 13.35 19.22 -3.75
C VAL A 295 14.27 20.33 -3.27
N GLN A 296 14.42 21.42 -4.04
CA GLN A 296 15.25 22.56 -3.63
C GLN A 296 14.83 23.17 -2.29
N ALA A 297 13.54 23.14 -1.97
CA ALA A 297 13.01 23.69 -0.72
C ALA A 297 13.13 22.71 0.47
N CYS A 298 13.08 21.40 0.23
CA CYS A 298 12.88 20.38 1.27
C CYS A 298 14.08 19.46 1.50
N ASP A 299 14.93 19.24 0.50
CA ASP A 299 16.00 18.23 0.50
C ASP A 299 16.95 18.40 1.71
N ALA A 300 17.48 19.60 1.91
CA ALA A 300 18.41 19.84 3.03
C ALA A 300 17.73 19.87 4.41
N ALA A 301 16.40 19.92 4.49
CA ALA A 301 15.67 20.04 5.76
C ALA A 301 15.72 18.78 6.62
N ASP A 302 15.95 17.61 6.01
CA ASP A 302 16.12 16.34 6.73
C ASP A 302 17.57 16.13 7.25
N GLY A 303 18.51 17.02 6.88
CA GLY A 303 19.91 16.97 7.27
C GLY A 303 20.84 16.38 6.20
N THR A 304 20.32 16.06 5.01
CA THR A 304 21.11 15.46 3.92
C THR A 304 20.66 16.02 2.58
N ALA A 305 21.53 16.73 1.86
CA ALA A 305 21.23 17.22 0.52
C ALA A 305 21.58 16.13 -0.53
N ASP A 306 20.71 15.16 -0.70
CA ASP A 306 20.90 14.02 -1.62
C ASP A 306 19.91 14.00 -2.80
N GLY A 307 19.07 15.04 -2.91
CA GLY A 307 18.04 15.21 -3.92
C GLY A 307 16.78 14.39 -3.67
N LEU A 308 16.56 13.92 -2.43
CA LEU A 308 15.35 13.24 -1.98
C LEU A 308 14.74 13.97 -0.79
N VAL A 309 13.44 14.06 -0.76
CA VAL A 309 12.71 14.60 0.40
C VAL A 309 12.42 13.46 1.37
N SER A 310 13.09 13.46 2.53
CA SER A 310 12.95 12.42 3.57
C SER A 310 12.08 12.85 4.74
N ASP A 311 11.87 14.14 4.95
CA ASP A 311 11.02 14.67 6.03
C ASP A 311 9.58 14.91 5.53
N PRO A 312 8.59 14.09 5.94
CA PRO A 312 7.20 14.24 5.50
C PRO A 312 6.52 15.51 6.06
N THR A 313 7.19 16.26 6.93
CA THR A 313 6.67 17.49 7.51
C THR A 313 7.03 18.73 6.69
N CYS A 314 7.87 18.61 5.67
CA CYS A 314 8.25 19.72 4.81
C CYS A 314 7.03 20.32 4.10
N LYS A 315 6.97 21.64 4.06
CA LYS A 315 5.89 22.40 3.40
C LYS A 315 6.48 23.35 2.38
N VAL A 316 5.79 23.47 1.26
CA VAL A 316 6.15 24.36 0.17
C VAL A 316 4.99 25.28 -0.18
N ASP A 317 5.30 26.44 -0.72
CA ASP A 317 4.32 27.39 -1.24
C ASP A 317 4.49 27.57 -2.76
N PRO A 318 3.62 26.95 -3.57
CA PRO A 318 3.69 27.00 -5.03
C PRO A 318 3.56 28.42 -5.61
N TRP A 319 3.00 29.37 -4.87
CA TRP A 319 2.89 30.75 -5.31
C TRP A 319 4.26 31.45 -5.46
N GLN A 320 5.27 30.98 -4.74
CA GLN A 320 6.65 31.48 -4.89
C GLN A 320 7.29 31.03 -6.22
N TRP A 321 6.67 30.11 -6.95
CA TRP A 321 7.18 29.57 -8.20
C TRP A 321 6.50 30.16 -9.44
N VAL A 322 5.58 31.11 -9.25
CA VAL A 322 4.85 31.77 -10.33
C VAL A 322 5.78 32.64 -11.17
N CYS A 323 5.62 32.60 -12.49
CA CYS A 323 6.37 33.46 -13.38
C CYS A 323 6.06 34.95 -13.11
N PRO A 324 7.09 35.82 -13.05
CA PRO A 324 6.88 37.25 -12.93
C PRO A 324 6.11 37.78 -14.15
N ASP A 325 5.21 38.74 -13.92
CA ASP A 325 4.43 39.36 -14.97
C ASP A 325 5.36 39.98 -16.03
N LYS A 326 5.13 39.64 -17.31
CA LYS A 326 5.88 40.22 -18.44
C LYS A 326 5.84 41.75 -18.49
N ALA A 327 4.81 42.36 -17.90
CA ALA A 327 4.66 43.81 -17.81
C ALA A 327 5.63 44.46 -16.79
N ALA A 328 6.12 43.67 -15.81
CA ALA A 328 7.00 44.21 -14.75
C ALA A 328 8.49 44.23 -15.14
N ASP A 329 8.94 43.39 -16.07
CA ASP A 329 10.32 43.35 -16.55
C ASP A 329 10.43 42.82 -17.97
N PRO A 330 10.40 43.71 -18.99
CA PRO A 330 10.50 43.32 -20.41
C PRO A 330 11.87 42.79 -20.82
N SER A 331 12.91 42.96 -19.99
CA SER A 331 14.28 42.52 -20.28
C SER A 331 14.59 41.09 -19.82
N ARG A 332 13.70 40.47 -19.04
CA ARG A 332 13.85 39.06 -18.66
C ARG A 332 13.49 38.17 -19.83
N ASP A 333 14.50 37.63 -20.42
CA ASP A 333 14.50 36.73 -21.55
C ASP A 333 13.49 35.58 -21.35
N ILE A 334 12.64 35.36 -22.34
CA ILE A 334 11.61 34.29 -22.38
C ILE A 334 12.26 32.90 -22.23
N MET A 335 13.57 32.78 -22.40
CA MET A 335 14.38 31.57 -22.23
C MET A 335 14.42 31.06 -20.77
N ASN A 336 14.04 31.87 -19.75
CA ASN A 336 13.81 31.42 -18.38
C ASN A 336 12.42 30.84 -18.13
N ALA A 337 11.57 30.72 -19.16
CA ALA A 337 10.22 30.19 -19.06
C ALA A 337 10.14 28.74 -18.58
N GLY A 338 11.25 27.97 -18.61
CA GLY A 338 11.33 26.60 -18.09
C GLY A 338 11.54 26.46 -16.58
N ASN A 339 11.54 27.57 -15.79
CA ASN A 339 11.81 27.52 -14.35
C ASN A 339 10.67 28.06 -13.47
N CYS A 340 9.53 28.41 -14.03
CA CYS A 340 8.39 28.96 -13.31
C CYS A 340 7.07 28.40 -13.88
N ILE A 341 6.00 28.55 -13.12
CA ILE A 341 4.66 28.03 -13.45
C ILE A 341 3.65 29.17 -13.60
N SER A 342 2.51 28.87 -14.23
CA SER A 342 1.42 29.83 -14.33
C SER A 342 0.69 30.03 -13.00
N PRO A 343 0.02 31.19 -12.75
CA PRO A 343 -0.83 31.36 -11.56
C PRO A 343 -1.92 30.30 -11.43
N ARG A 344 -2.47 29.83 -12.55
CA ARG A 344 -3.46 28.74 -12.60
C ARG A 344 -2.87 27.42 -12.12
N THR A 345 -1.66 27.08 -12.56
CA THR A 345 -0.93 25.89 -12.11
C THR A 345 -0.61 26.00 -10.62
N ALA A 346 -0.13 27.17 -10.14
CA ALA A 346 0.17 27.39 -8.72
C ALA A 346 -1.04 27.19 -7.83
N ALA A 347 -2.20 27.73 -8.23
CA ALA A 347 -3.46 27.54 -7.51
C ALA A 347 -3.86 26.06 -7.41
N ALA A 348 -3.75 25.32 -8.53
CA ALA A 348 -4.08 23.90 -8.55
C ALA A 348 -3.11 23.06 -7.69
N VAL A 349 -1.80 23.33 -7.79
CA VAL A 349 -0.78 22.65 -6.98
C VAL A 349 -0.97 22.93 -5.49
N ALA A 350 -1.31 24.18 -5.11
CA ALA A 350 -1.61 24.54 -3.73
C ALA A 350 -2.81 23.74 -3.18
N GLU A 351 -3.85 23.52 -3.99
CA GLU A 351 -5.01 22.72 -3.59
C GLU A 351 -4.67 21.20 -3.53
N VAL A 352 -3.81 20.69 -4.40
CA VAL A 352 -3.32 19.32 -4.35
C VAL A 352 -2.51 19.09 -3.05
N TYR A 353 -1.60 19.99 -2.68
CA TYR A 353 -0.85 19.90 -1.42
C TYR A 353 -1.71 20.17 -0.18
N ARG A 354 -2.76 20.96 -0.29
CA ARG A 354 -3.70 21.16 0.80
C ARG A 354 -4.48 19.89 1.12
N GLY A 355 -4.77 19.06 0.11
CA GLY A 355 -5.57 17.83 0.20
C GLY A 355 -7.07 18.09 0.22
N ALA A 356 -7.86 17.02 0.23
CA ALA A 356 -9.30 17.08 0.22
C ALA A 356 -9.87 17.74 1.50
N HIS A 357 -10.76 18.72 1.35
CA HIS A 357 -11.42 19.41 2.45
C HIS A 357 -12.94 19.22 2.39
N ASP A 358 -13.58 19.19 3.54
CA ASP A 358 -15.04 19.26 3.64
C ASP A 358 -15.56 20.70 3.40
N GLY A 359 -16.89 20.85 3.33
CA GLY A 359 -17.52 22.16 3.13
C GLY A 359 -17.20 23.21 4.22
N ASN A 360 -16.61 22.82 5.35
CA ASN A 360 -16.17 23.68 6.43
C ASN A 360 -14.64 23.90 6.44
N HIS A 361 -13.96 23.62 5.33
CA HIS A 361 -12.51 23.69 5.16
C HIS A 361 -11.71 22.81 6.11
N LYS A 362 -12.33 21.77 6.69
CA LYS A 362 -11.62 20.78 7.49
C LYS A 362 -11.03 19.71 6.58
N LEU A 363 -9.74 19.44 6.74
CA LEU A 363 -9.04 18.39 6.01
C LEU A 363 -9.74 17.05 6.22
N VAL A 364 -10.02 16.33 5.12
CA VAL A 364 -10.66 15.02 5.15
C VAL A 364 -9.62 13.91 5.26
N LEU A 365 -8.55 14.03 4.50
CA LEU A 365 -7.45 13.06 4.43
C LEU A 365 -6.15 13.79 4.11
N GLY A 366 -5.00 13.20 4.49
CA GLY A 366 -3.69 13.72 4.14
C GLY A 366 -3.50 13.90 2.63
N SER A 367 -2.65 14.85 2.25
CA SER A 367 -2.32 15.17 0.87
C SER A 367 -1.09 14.40 0.38
N VAL A 368 -0.74 14.55 -0.90
CA VAL A 368 0.58 14.19 -1.43
C VAL A 368 1.67 15.03 -0.75
N LEU A 369 2.87 14.50 -0.70
CA LEU A 369 4.02 15.19 -0.10
C LEU A 369 4.89 15.87 -1.18
N PRO A 370 5.59 16.97 -0.83
CA PRO A 370 6.64 17.53 -1.68
C PRO A 370 7.71 16.49 -2.01
N GLY A 371 8.24 16.51 -3.23
CA GLY A 371 9.16 15.51 -3.77
C GLY A 371 8.46 14.37 -4.54
N SER A 372 7.12 14.38 -4.62
CA SER A 372 6.32 13.36 -5.33
C SER A 372 5.90 13.76 -6.75
N GLU A 373 6.24 14.96 -7.21
CA GLU A 373 5.60 15.60 -8.38
C GLU A 373 5.85 14.84 -9.69
N LEU A 374 7.01 14.19 -9.86
CA LEU A 374 7.26 13.37 -11.05
C LEU A 374 6.35 12.13 -11.11
N ALA A 375 5.99 11.58 -9.93
CA ALA A 375 5.06 10.47 -9.84
C ALA A 375 3.60 10.85 -10.15
N TRP A 376 3.27 12.16 -10.22
CA TRP A 376 1.90 12.60 -10.53
C TRP A 376 1.48 12.28 -11.97
N LEU A 377 2.44 12.06 -12.87
CA LEU A 377 2.15 11.70 -14.25
C LEU A 377 1.32 10.41 -14.32
N ARG A 378 0.17 10.45 -14.99
CA ARG A 378 -0.85 9.40 -15.11
C ARG A 378 -1.62 9.09 -13.82
N VAL A 379 -1.13 9.52 -12.66
CA VAL A 379 -1.87 9.35 -11.40
C VAL A 379 -2.83 10.53 -11.19
N LEU A 380 -2.31 11.73 -11.14
CA LEU A 380 -3.06 12.98 -11.01
C LEU A 380 -3.13 13.74 -12.33
N VAL A 381 -2.01 13.78 -13.06
CA VAL A 381 -1.81 14.59 -14.26
C VAL A 381 -1.88 13.71 -15.52
N PRO A 382 -2.71 14.06 -16.50
CA PRO A 382 -2.81 13.30 -17.75
C PRO A 382 -1.56 13.49 -18.62
N ARG A 383 -1.24 12.49 -19.44
CA ARG A 383 -0.19 12.59 -20.43
C ARG A 383 -0.58 13.49 -21.60
N ASN A 384 0.36 14.28 -22.10
CA ASN A 384 0.13 15.12 -23.28
C ASN A 384 -0.13 14.28 -24.53
N ALA A 385 -1.33 14.40 -25.13
CA ALA A 385 -1.72 13.67 -26.32
C ALA A 385 -0.85 14.00 -27.57
N VAL A 386 -0.22 15.16 -27.59
CA VAL A 386 0.66 15.60 -28.70
C VAL A 386 1.98 14.83 -28.71
N LEU A 387 2.60 14.63 -27.54
CA LEU A 387 3.84 13.84 -27.41
C LEU A 387 3.63 12.36 -27.78
N GLN A 388 2.45 11.80 -27.51
CA GLN A 388 2.16 10.42 -27.90
C GLN A 388 2.06 10.23 -29.41
N ARG A 389 1.48 11.17 -30.14
CA ARG A 389 1.46 11.09 -31.62
C ARG A 389 2.86 11.15 -32.22
N GLN A 390 3.76 11.97 -31.66
CA GLN A 390 5.15 12.05 -32.12
C GLN A 390 5.93 10.78 -31.76
N THR A 391 5.70 10.17 -30.61
CA THR A 391 6.36 8.91 -30.22
C THR A 391 5.85 7.73 -31.05
N GLN A 392 4.54 7.68 -31.34
CA GLN A 392 3.98 6.68 -32.24
C GLN A 392 4.42 6.89 -33.70
N GLN A 393 4.55 8.13 -34.16
CA GLN A 393 5.09 8.44 -35.50
C GLN A 393 6.58 8.13 -35.60
N ARG A 394 7.38 8.33 -34.53
CA ARG A 394 8.79 7.90 -34.53
C ARG A 394 8.94 6.39 -34.55
N SER A 395 8.15 5.64 -33.78
CA SER A 395 8.19 4.17 -33.79
C SER A 395 7.65 3.59 -35.11
N SER A 396 6.70 4.23 -35.78
CA SER A 396 6.24 3.83 -37.10
C SER A 396 7.21 4.23 -38.21
N HIS A 397 8.00 5.31 -38.06
CA HIS A 397 9.04 5.71 -38.97
C HIS A 397 10.29 4.82 -38.87
N ASP A 398 10.64 4.38 -37.68
CA ASP A 398 11.76 3.45 -37.46
C ASP A 398 11.49 2.04 -38.01
N MET A 399 10.21 1.65 -38.13
CA MET A 399 9.80 0.39 -38.75
C MET A 399 9.65 0.50 -40.31
N SER A 400 9.66 1.71 -40.87
CA SER A 400 9.51 1.94 -42.31
C SER A 400 10.81 2.28 -43.03
N THR A 401 11.96 2.29 -42.36
CA THR A 401 13.26 2.46 -43.03
C THR A 401 13.65 1.13 -43.69
N PRO A 402 13.78 1.04 -45.03
CA PRO A 402 14.22 -0.20 -45.64
C PRO A 402 15.65 -0.49 -45.21
N LEU A 403 15.87 -1.68 -44.65
CA LEU A 403 17.20 -2.21 -44.44
C LEU A 403 17.94 -2.18 -45.79
N HIS A 404 18.98 -1.38 -45.90
CA HIS A 404 19.92 -1.45 -47.01
C HIS A 404 20.44 -2.88 -47.12
N PRO A 405 20.47 -3.49 -48.30
CA PRO A 405 21.00 -4.84 -48.47
C PRO A 405 22.50 -4.83 -48.12
N SER A 406 22.86 -5.50 -47.04
CA SER A 406 24.25 -5.80 -46.74
C SER A 406 24.83 -6.65 -47.87
N LYS A 407 26.03 -6.29 -48.32
CA LYS A 407 26.83 -7.01 -49.30
C LYS A 407 26.85 -8.51 -49.01
N ALA A 408 26.63 -9.31 -50.07
CA ALA A 408 26.73 -10.75 -50.02
C ALA A 408 28.11 -11.20 -49.52
N PRO A 409 28.16 -12.26 -48.69
CA PRO A 409 29.45 -12.84 -48.26
C PRO A 409 30.08 -13.64 -49.42
N SER A 410 31.41 -13.65 -49.39
CA SER A 410 32.32 -14.33 -50.30
C SER A 410 32.08 -15.84 -50.35
N PRO A 411 32.35 -16.56 -51.50
CA PRO A 411 31.91 -17.93 -51.73
C PRO A 411 32.72 -19.04 -51.07
N ASP A 412 33.50 -18.79 -50.02
CA ASP A 412 34.45 -19.79 -49.43
C ASP A 412 34.13 -20.16 -47.97
N ALA A 413 32.87 -20.45 -47.63
CA ALA A 413 32.56 -21.04 -46.30
C ALA A 413 31.88 -22.42 -46.45
N PRO A 414 32.26 -23.42 -45.66
CA PRO A 414 31.72 -24.79 -45.75
C PRO A 414 30.27 -24.89 -45.29
N PRO A 415 29.46 -25.83 -45.84
CA PRO A 415 28.04 -25.92 -45.57
C PRO A 415 27.73 -26.51 -44.20
N ALA A 416 26.74 -25.89 -43.52
CA ALA A 416 26.14 -26.36 -42.25
C ALA A 416 25.29 -27.63 -42.47
N PRO A 417 25.19 -28.56 -41.46
CA PRO A 417 24.45 -29.80 -41.61
C PRO A 417 22.92 -29.60 -41.61
N LYS A 418 22.21 -30.38 -42.45
CA LYS A 418 20.79 -30.41 -42.65
C LYS A 418 20.07 -31.02 -41.44
N PRO A 419 18.92 -30.49 -40.95
CA PRO A 419 18.09 -31.16 -39.98
C PRO A 419 17.26 -32.30 -40.58
N ALA A 420 17.02 -33.36 -39.79
CA ALA A 420 16.27 -34.55 -40.15
C ALA A 420 14.74 -34.27 -40.20
N PRO A 421 13.95 -35.01 -41.00
CA PRO A 421 12.55 -34.79 -41.20
C PRO A 421 11.69 -35.35 -40.04
N ASN A 422 10.80 -34.54 -39.49
CA ASN A 422 9.81 -34.95 -38.50
C ASN A 422 8.56 -35.52 -39.18
N ALA A 423 8.05 -36.57 -38.57
CA ALA A 423 6.89 -37.35 -38.97
C ALA A 423 5.57 -36.61 -38.74
N HIS A 424 4.61 -36.92 -39.61
CA HIS A 424 3.23 -36.43 -39.66
C HIS A 424 2.46 -36.64 -38.37
N ALA A 425 1.76 -35.60 -37.88
CA ALA A 425 0.62 -35.70 -36.98
C ALA A 425 -0.65 -35.25 -37.77
N ALA A 426 -1.67 -36.07 -37.73
CA ALA A 426 -2.92 -35.91 -38.43
C ALA A 426 -3.79 -34.79 -37.83
N VAL A 427 -4.36 -33.99 -38.76
CA VAL A 427 -5.38 -32.95 -38.46
C VAL A 427 -6.73 -33.62 -38.34
N VAL A 428 -7.39 -33.43 -37.17
CA VAL A 428 -8.83 -33.75 -36.96
C VAL A 428 -9.61 -32.40 -37.03
N PRO A 429 -10.67 -32.27 -37.84
CA PRO A 429 -11.44 -31.02 -37.90
C PRO A 429 -12.43 -30.94 -36.73
N ASP A 430 -12.34 -29.85 -35.96
CA ASP A 430 -13.32 -29.51 -34.90
C ASP A 430 -14.49 -28.72 -35.52
N THR A 431 -15.68 -29.30 -35.47
CA THR A 431 -16.92 -28.65 -35.82
C THR A 431 -17.76 -28.58 -34.56
N THR A 432 -17.80 -27.44 -33.86
CA THR A 432 -19.01 -26.91 -33.17
C THR A 432 -18.68 -25.58 -32.48
N THR A 433 -19.07 -24.50 -33.11
CA THR A 433 -19.15 -23.17 -32.50
C THR A 433 -20.58 -22.99 -31.95
N PRO A 434 -20.78 -22.69 -30.67
CA PRO A 434 -22.10 -22.25 -30.19
C PRO A 434 -22.30 -20.76 -30.52
N THR A 435 -23.38 -20.50 -31.23
CA THR A 435 -23.88 -19.16 -31.55
C THR A 435 -24.29 -18.39 -30.31
N ARG A 436 -23.71 -17.20 -30.18
CA ARG A 436 -24.03 -16.16 -29.18
C ARG A 436 -25.41 -15.56 -29.49
N PRO A 437 -26.33 -15.41 -28.52
CA PRO A 437 -27.59 -14.68 -28.78
C PRO A 437 -27.31 -13.19 -28.94
N SER A 438 -27.86 -12.59 -29.98
CA SER A 438 -27.85 -11.16 -30.29
C SER A 438 -28.65 -10.38 -29.25
N SER A 439 -28.01 -9.39 -28.60
CA SER A 439 -28.70 -8.39 -27.78
C SER A 439 -29.33 -7.32 -28.67
N PRO A 440 -30.49 -6.72 -28.31
CA PRO A 440 -31.13 -5.71 -29.09
C PRO A 440 -30.33 -4.40 -29.11
N GLU A 441 -30.23 -3.82 -30.30
CA GLU A 441 -29.63 -2.50 -30.55
C GLU A 441 -30.37 -1.41 -29.75
N GLY A 442 -29.69 -0.86 -28.77
CA GLY A 442 -30.08 0.34 -28.07
C GLY A 442 -29.31 1.54 -28.59
N THR A 443 -29.99 2.61 -28.87
CA THR A 443 -29.58 3.92 -29.38
C THR A 443 -28.26 4.45 -28.77
N PRO A 444 -27.35 5.07 -29.56
CA PRO A 444 -26.09 5.63 -29.03
C PRO A 444 -26.40 6.87 -28.18
N ILE A 445 -26.10 6.78 -26.90
CA ILE A 445 -25.97 7.95 -26.04
C ILE A 445 -24.58 8.53 -26.32
N ASP A 446 -24.52 9.79 -26.72
CA ASP A 446 -23.30 10.58 -26.86
C ASP A 446 -22.55 10.63 -25.51
N GLN A 447 -21.78 9.58 -25.24
CA GLN A 447 -20.76 9.62 -24.22
C GLN A 447 -19.56 10.33 -24.87
N VAL A 448 -19.22 11.50 -24.38
CA VAL A 448 -17.88 12.07 -24.58
C VAL A 448 -16.89 11.08 -23.95
N VAL A 449 -16.51 10.07 -24.71
CA VAL A 449 -15.48 9.12 -24.31
C VAL A 449 -14.16 9.85 -24.45
N LEU A 450 -13.67 10.39 -23.31
CA LEU A 450 -12.30 10.89 -23.25
C LEU A 450 -11.37 9.79 -23.79
N PRO A 451 -10.42 10.14 -24.67
CA PRO A 451 -9.48 9.16 -25.19
C PRO A 451 -8.79 8.44 -24.03
N PRO A 452 -8.48 7.13 -24.13
CA PRO A 452 -7.87 6.33 -23.06
C PRO A 452 -6.61 6.96 -22.43
N THR A 453 -5.96 7.83 -23.17
CA THR A 453 -4.75 8.58 -22.78
C THR A 453 -5.00 9.74 -21.80
N ALA A 454 -6.24 10.22 -21.70
CA ALA A 454 -6.61 11.33 -20.82
C ALA A 454 -7.09 10.87 -19.42
N ARG A 455 -7.27 9.56 -19.21
CA ARG A 455 -7.77 9.03 -17.93
C ARG A 455 -6.64 8.81 -16.95
N THR A 456 -6.57 9.65 -15.92
CA THR A 456 -5.68 9.46 -14.77
C THR A 456 -6.20 8.38 -13.83
N VAL A 457 -5.30 7.84 -12.98
CA VAL A 457 -5.69 6.91 -11.91
C VAL A 457 -6.75 7.55 -11.01
N SER A 458 -6.56 8.82 -10.62
CA SER A 458 -7.49 9.53 -9.73
C SER A 458 -8.89 9.68 -10.35
N LEU A 459 -8.98 10.05 -11.62
CA LEU A 459 -10.27 10.13 -12.32
C LEU A 459 -10.93 8.76 -12.44
N LYS A 460 -10.15 7.72 -12.79
CA LYS A 460 -10.66 6.35 -12.91
C LYS A 460 -11.14 5.81 -11.57
N SER A 461 -10.31 5.88 -10.53
CA SER A 461 -10.65 5.37 -9.19
C SER A 461 -11.91 6.01 -8.65
N SER A 462 -12.00 7.34 -8.68
CA SER A 462 -13.19 8.04 -8.18
C SER A 462 -14.45 7.72 -9.02
N SER A 463 -14.35 7.68 -10.34
CA SER A 463 -15.48 7.39 -11.23
C SER A 463 -15.98 5.94 -11.14
N ASP A 464 -15.08 5.01 -10.86
CA ASP A 464 -15.42 3.58 -10.75
C ASP A 464 -15.92 3.21 -9.33
N ILE A 465 -15.34 3.81 -8.29
CA ILE A 465 -15.57 3.38 -6.91
C ILE A 465 -16.72 4.14 -6.23
N ILE A 466 -16.82 5.45 -6.45
CA ILE A 466 -17.88 6.24 -5.81
C ILE A 466 -19.28 5.70 -6.16
N PRO A 467 -19.66 5.52 -7.44
CA PRO A 467 -21.02 5.11 -7.78
C PRO A 467 -21.31 3.64 -7.51
N ALA A 468 -20.28 2.79 -7.36
CA ALA A 468 -20.48 1.35 -7.35
C ALA A 468 -20.11 0.67 -6.02
N LEU A 469 -19.12 1.17 -5.28
CA LEU A 469 -18.53 0.46 -4.16
C LEU A 469 -18.45 1.28 -2.87
N ALA A 470 -18.22 2.60 -2.96
CA ALA A 470 -17.99 3.44 -1.79
C ALA A 470 -19.25 3.66 -0.94
N TYR A 471 -20.42 3.55 -1.53
CA TYR A 471 -21.70 3.74 -0.84
C TYR A 471 -22.58 2.48 -0.91
N PRO A 472 -23.41 2.23 0.12
CA PRO A 472 -24.44 1.21 0.02
C PRO A 472 -25.51 1.65 -0.97
N GLY A 473 -26.02 0.73 -1.76
CA GLY A 473 -27.10 0.98 -2.70
C GLY A 473 -26.77 0.60 -4.14
N ALA A 474 -27.72 0.90 -5.04
CA ALA A 474 -27.58 0.55 -6.45
C ALA A 474 -26.60 1.51 -7.15
N TYR A 475 -25.92 0.98 -8.17
CA TYR A 475 -25.09 1.74 -9.09
C TYR A 475 -25.94 2.77 -9.85
N ASP A 476 -25.44 4.01 -9.91
CA ASP A 476 -25.99 5.07 -10.75
C ASP A 476 -25.18 5.21 -12.04
N PRO A 477 -25.68 4.75 -13.20
CA PRO A 477 -24.96 4.86 -14.46
C PRO A 477 -24.81 6.29 -14.97
N HIS A 478 -25.59 7.23 -14.43
CA HIS A 478 -25.53 8.66 -14.80
C HIS A 478 -24.67 9.48 -13.85
N TRP A 479 -24.03 8.83 -12.87
CA TRP A 479 -23.17 9.52 -11.92
C TRP A 479 -21.98 10.19 -12.63
N LYS A 480 -21.70 11.45 -12.24
CA LYS A 480 -20.55 12.22 -12.72
C LYS A 480 -19.80 12.84 -11.55
N LEU A 481 -18.47 12.81 -11.60
CA LEU A 481 -17.62 13.43 -10.58
C LEU A 481 -17.90 14.94 -10.41
N ALA A 482 -18.27 15.64 -11.47
CA ALA A 482 -18.67 17.06 -11.42
C ALA A 482 -19.81 17.33 -10.44
N ASN A 483 -20.74 16.37 -10.27
CA ASN A 483 -21.87 16.48 -9.36
C ASN A 483 -21.55 16.04 -7.93
N PHE A 484 -20.41 15.42 -7.69
CA PHE A 484 -20.03 14.97 -6.35
C PHE A 484 -19.68 16.16 -5.46
N ARG A 485 -20.19 16.15 -4.23
CA ARG A 485 -19.94 17.20 -3.24
C ARG A 485 -18.98 16.70 -2.17
N PHE A 486 -17.87 17.39 -2.00
CA PHE A 486 -16.88 17.11 -0.93
C PHE A 486 -17.39 17.75 0.36
N THR A 487 -18.32 17.09 1.04
CA THR A 487 -18.97 17.57 2.27
C THR A 487 -18.85 16.54 3.38
N ARG A 488 -19.15 16.98 4.61
CA ARG A 488 -19.19 16.08 5.76
C ARG A 488 -20.26 15.00 5.61
N GLU A 489 -21.40 15.31 5.00
CA GLU A 489 -22.47 14.34 4.73
C GLU A 489 -22.00 13.26 3.75
N SER A 490 -21.29 13.64 2.69
CA SER A 490 -20.69 12.68 1.75
C SER A 490 -19.69 11.77 2.44
N LEU A 491 -18.85 12.31 3.33
CA LEU A 491 -17.91 11.53 4.14
C LEU A 491 -18.66 10.57 5.09
N GLN A 492 -19.68 11.04 5.81
CA GLN A 492 -20.45 10.20 6.74
C GLN A 492 -21.20 9.07 6.03
N ARG A 493 -21.64 9.26 4.80
CA ARG A 493 -22.27 8.22 3.98
C ARG A 493 -21.34 7.07 3.61
N LEU A 494 -20.01 7.24 3.74
CA LEU A 494 -19.03 6.15 3.57
C LEU A 494 -19.02 5.18 4.76
N ALA A 495 -19.50 5.58 5.93
CA ALA A 495 -19.39 4.80 7.17
C ALA A 495 -19.89 3.34 7.07
N PRO A 496 -21.01 3.02 6.39
CA PRO A 496 -21.42 1.62 6.24
C PRO A 496 -20.41 0.76 5.47
N MET A 497 -19.76 1.32 4.45
CA MET A 497 -18.75 0.60 3.67
C MET A 497 -17.38 0.64 4.34
N HIS A 498 -17.10 1.61 5.19
CA HIS A 498 -15.91 1.66 6.03
C HIS A 498 -15.77 0.37 6.86
N ALA A 499 -16.82 -0.05 7.54
CA ALA A 499 -16.81 -1.29 8.33
C ALA A 499 -16.44 -2.53 7.51
N LEU A 500 -16.66 -2.51 6.20
CA LEU A 500 -16.44 -3.63 5.29
C LEU A 500 -15.11 -3.57 4.53
N LEU A 501 -14.74 -2.37 4.07
CA LEU A 501 -13.66 -2.20 3.08
C LEU A 501 -12.40 -1.56 3.66
N ASP A 502 -12.48 -0.84 4.79
CA ASP A 502 -11.34 -0.14 5.36
C ASP A 502 -10.65 -0.95 6.45
N ALA A 503 -9.33 -1.02 6.39
CA ALA A 503 -8.47 -1.75 7.31
C ALA A 503 -7.78 -0.78 8.29
N SER A 504 -8.54 0.10 8.92
CA SER A 504 -8.01 1.20 9.75
C SER A 504 -8.28 1.06 11.25
N ASN A 505 -8.76 -0.10 11.71
CA ASN A 505 -8.92 -0.37 13.13
C ASN A 505 -7.55 -0.41 13.84
N PRO A 506 -7.26 0.49 14.79
CA PRO A 506 -5.99 0.52 15.49
C PRO A 506 -5.88 -0.51 16.64
N ASP A 507 -6.99 -1.18 17.00
CA ASP A 507 -6.94 -2.22 18.04
C ASP A 507 -6.40 -3.52 17.46
N LEU A 508 -5.12 -3.77 17.73
CA LEU A 508 -4.39 -4.98 17.35
C LEU A 508 -4.04 -5.87 18.55
N ALA A 509 -4.70 -5.66 19.70
CA ALA A 509 -4.38 -6.39 20.94
C ALA A 509 -4.50 -7.90 20.77
N ALA A 510 -5.50 -8.39 20.01
CA ALA A 510 -5.66 -9.81 19.74
C ALA A 510 -4.51 -10.38 18.90
N TYR A 511 -4.03 -9.65 17.93
CA TYR A 511 -2.90 -10.05 17.08
C TYR A 511 -1.57 -10.06 17.87
N ARG A 512 -1.32 -9.01 18.67
CA ARG A 512 -0.17 -8.98 19.57
C ARG A 512 -0.18 -10.15 20.56
N LYS A 513 -1.33 -10.45 21.14
CA LYS A 513 -1.49 -11.60 22.06
C LYS A 513 -1.22 -12.94 21.36
N ALA A 514 -1.51 -13.05 20.09
CA ALA A 514 -1.17 -14.23 19.26
C ALA A 514 0.33 -14.32 18.91
N GLY A 515 1.13 -13.28 19.22
CA GLY A 515 2.56 -13.24 18.89
C GLY A 515 2.88 -12.64 17.51
N GLY A 516 1.87 -12.19 16.79
CA GLY A 516 1.99 -11.73 15.40
C GLY A 516 2.86 -10.47 15.22
N LYS A 517 3.44 -10.29 14.05
CA LYS A 517 4.30 -9.16 13.67
C LYS A 517 3.79 -8.45 12.42
N VAL A 518 3.79 -7.12 12.46
CA VAL A 518 3.34 -6.24 11.36
C VAL A 518 4.48 -5.33 10.93
N LEU A 519 4.86 -5.41 9.67
CA LEU A 519 5.79 -4.48 9.06
C LEU A 519 5.03 -3.65 8.01
N ILE A 520 4.92 -2.35 8.25
CA ILE A 520 4.35 -1.39 7.30
C ILE A 520 5.51 -0.65 6.64
N TRP A 521 5.46 -0.47 5.33
CA TRP A 521 6.35 0.43 4.62
C TRP A 521 5.57 1.30 3.64
N HIS A 522 6.09 2.51 3.34
CA HIS A 522 5.44 3.44 2.43
C HIS A 522 6.45 4.33 1.73
N GLY A 523 6.31 4.48 0.41
CA GLY A 523 7.09 5.43 -0.37
C GLY A 523 6.66 6.87 -0.08
N LEU A 524 7.61 7.76 0.24
CA LEU A 524 7.29 9.17 0.53
C LEU A 524 6.85 9.95 -0.72
N ALA A 525 7.18 9.47 -1.91
CA ALA A 525 6.78 10.07 -3.18
C ALA A 525 5.55 9.39 -3.81
N ASP A 526 4.74 8.68 -3.00
CA ASP A 526 3.53 8.00 -3.46
C ASP A 526 2.34 8.96 -3.66
N PRO A 527 1.87 9.20 -4.91
CA PRO A 527 0.72 10.04 -5.18
C PRO A 527 -0.61 9.25 -5.24
N ASN A 528 -0.57 7.91 -5.25
CA ASN A 528 -1.78 7.09 -5.25
C ASN A 528 -2.38 7.01 -3.84
N ILE A 529 -1.52 6.73 -2.85
CA ILE A 529 -1.90 6.61 -1.45
C ILE A 529 -0.95 7.47 -0.63
N THR A 530 -1.49 8.49 0.02
CA THR A 530 -0.63 9.36 0.83
C THR A 530 0.03 8.60 1.98
N PRO A 531 1.35 8.70 2.19
CA PRO A 531 2.05 8.08 3.31
C PRO A 531 1.57 8.60 4.68
N MET A 532 0.89 9.76 4.71
CA MET A 532 0.27 10.29 5.93
C MET A 532 -0.78 9.33 6.52
N ASN A 533 -1.42 8.49 5.71
CA ASN A 533 -2.36 7.47 6.19
C ASN A 533 -1.64 6.39 7.02
N ALA A 534 -0.50 5.91 6.56
CA ALA A 534 0.31 4.93 7.28
C ALA A 534 0.85 5.51 8.60
N ILE A 535 1.29 6.77 8.58
CA ILE A 535 1.73 7.50 9.78
C ILE A 535 0.58 7.65 10.78
N ALA A 536 -0.61 8.08 10.32
CA ALA A 536 -1.79 8.24 11.18
C ALA A 536 -2.23 6.91 11.80
N TYR A 537 -2.21 5.83 11.03
CA TYR A 537 -2.53 4.49 11.53
C TYR A 537 -1.50 4.01 12.56
N TRP A 538 -0.21 4.09 12.26
CA TRP A 538 0.86 3.76 13.19
C TRP A 538 0.71 4.51 14.52
N GLN A 539 0.42 5.82 14.45
CA GLN A 539 0.21 6.63 15.64
C GLN A 539 -1.06 6.23 16.41
N ALA A 540 -2.14 5.90 15.70
CA ALA A 540 -3.39 5.47 16.33
C ALA A 540 -3.20 4.15 17.10
N VAL A 541 -2.48 3.18 16.53
CA VAL A 541 -2.14 1.92 17.21
C VAL A 541 -1.29 2.18 18.46
N ARG A 542 -0.25 3.00 18.38
CA ARG A 542 0.62 3.33 19.52
C ARG A 542 -0.07 4.13 20.64
N ASN A 543 -1.02 4.98 20.28
CA ASN A 543 -1.81 5.71 21.26
C ASN A 543 -2.74 4.79 22.05
N LEU A 544 -3.16 3.69 21.44
CA LEU A 544 -4.05 2.71 22.06
C LEU A 544 -3.27 1.63 22.82
N ASP A 545 -2.14 1.18 22.30
CA ASP A 545 -1.31 0.13 22.86
C ASP A 545 0.14 0.62 23.09
N PRO A 546 0.52 0.91 24.34
CA PRO A 546 1.90 1.30 24.67
C PRO A 546 2.96 0.26 24.32
N GLN A 547 2.58 -1.00 24.14
CA GLN A 547 3.45 -2.12 23.77
C GLN A 547 3.43 -2.40 22.24
N ALA A 548 2.89 -1.49 21.42
CA ALA A 548 2.79 -1.67 19.97
C ALA A 548 4.15 -1.95 19.31
N ASP A 549 5.25 -1.45 19.86
CA ASP A 549 6.60 -1.70 19.35
C ASP A 549 7.02 -3.17 19.39
N ASP A 550 6.36 -4.01 20.18
CA ASP A 550 6.62 -5.46 20.22
C ASP A 550 6.11 -6.18 18.94
N MET A 551 5.19 -5.54 18.20
CA MET A 551 4.54 -6.15 17.04
C MET A 551 4.52 -5.26 15.78
N LEU A 552 4.79 -3.96 15.86
CA LEU A 552 4.57 -3.03 14.75
C LEU A 552 5.83 -2.25 14.41
N ARG A 553 6.18 -2.23 13.13
CA ARG A 553 7.21 -1.34 12.55
C ARG A 553 6.63 -0.59 11.36
N LEU A 554 7.06 0.67 11.21
CA LEU A 554 6.80 1.49 10.03
C LEU A 554 8.11 1.99 9.45
N PHE A 555 8.26 1.89 8.13
CA PHE A 555 9.39 2.41 7.38
C PHE A 555 8.90 3.35 6.28
N LEU A 556 9.50 4.52 6.17
CA LEU A 556 9.20 5.52 5.15
C LEU A 556 10.35 5.61 4.17
N ILE A 557 10.09 5.38 2.90
CA ILE A 557 11.14 5.22 1.87
C ILE A 557 11.20 6.50 1.02
N PRO A 558 12.26 7.32 1.15
CA PRO A 558 12.39 8.55 0.37
C PRO A 558 12.46 8.31 -1.13
N GLY A 559 11.75 9.13 -1.89
CA GLY A 559 11.73 9.09 -3.35
C GLY A 559 11.06 7.87 -3.97
N MET A 560 10.60 6.89 -3.18
CA MET A 560 9.86 5.75 -3.70
C MET A 560 8.43 6.15 -4.06
N TYR A 561 7.97 5.69 -5.23
CA TYR A 561 6.60 5.87 -5.72
C TYR A 561 5.67 4.81 -5.11
N HIS A 562 4.56 4.56 -5.80
CA HIS A 562 3.58 3.60 -5.32
C HIS A 562 4.05 2.16 -5.55
N CYS A 563 4.31 1.43 -4.50
CA CYS A 563 4.74 0.03 -4.43
C CYS A 563 6.16 -0.28 -4.92
N ASP A 564 6.70 0.45 -5.86
CA ASP A 564 8.05 0.24 -6.43
C ASP A 564 8.54 1.49 -7.16
N ARG A 565 9.78 1.45 -7.68
CA ARG A 565 10.42 2.52 -8.44
C ARG A 565 10.45 3.84 -7.70
N GLY A 566 10.87 4.89 -8.39
CA GLY A 566 10.91 6.25 -7.85
C GLY A 566 12.10 7.03 -8.35
N ASP A 567 12.27 8.21 -7.76
CA ASP A 567 13.39 9.11 -8.05
C ASP A 567 14.67 8.71 -7.30
N GLY A 568 14.62 7.63 -6.50
CA GLY A 568 15.74 7.19 -5.68
C GLY A 568 15.68 5.72 -5.31
N LEU A 569 15.02 5.38 -4.21
CA LEU A 569 15.06 4.06 -3.57
C LEU A 569 13.80 3.27 -3.94
N GLY A 570 13.84 2.51 -5.03
CA GLY A 570 12.67 1.83 -5.60
C GLY A 570 12.56 0.33 -5.30
N SER A 571 13.55 -0.26 -4.60
CA SER A 571 13.59 -1.69 -4.28
C SER A 571 14.02 -1.92 -2.83
N LEU A 572 13.38 -2.86 -2.14
CA LEU A 572 13.73 -3.27 -0.77
C LEU A 572 13.26 -4.69 -0.48
N ASP A 573 14.01 -5.42 0.35
CA ASP A 573 13.53 -6.66 0.96
C ASP A 573 12.91 -6.34 2.33
N VAL A 574 11.65 -6.67 2.48
CA VAL A 574 10.90 -6.51 3.74
C VAL A 574 10.45 -7.85 4.30
N THR A 575 10.43 -8.87 3.46
CA THR A 575 9.94 -10.20 3.84
C THR A 575 10.97 -10.95 4.68
N THR A 576 12.25 -10.91 4.31
CA THR A 576 13.32 -11.53 5.09
C THR A 576 13.44 -10.93 6.50
N PRO A 577 13.51 -9.59 6.70
CA PRO A 577 13.51 -9.02 8.05
C PRO A 577 12.24 -9.29 8.87
N LEU A 578 11.09 -9.46 8.21
CA LEU A 578 9.88 -9.91 8.90
C LEU A 578 10.00 -11.37 9.37
N MET A 579 10.57 -12.25 8.55
CA MET A 579 10.81 -13.64 8.91
C MET A 579 11.79 -13.74 10.09
N ASP A 580 12.90 -12.99 10.09
CA ASP A 580 13.84 -12.90 11.22
C ASP A 580 13.14 -12.45 12.50
N TRP A 581 12.21 -11.49 12.37
CA TRP A 581 11.47 -11.01 13.53
C TRP A 581 10.49 -12.04 14.10
N VAL A 582 9.78 -12.75 13.23
CA VAL A 582 8.85 -13.80 13.64
C VAL A 582 9.57 -15.03 14.20
N GLU A 583 10.64 -15.46 13.55
CA GLU A 583 11.27 -16.75 13.80
C GLU A 583 12.32 -16.69 14.91
N ASP A 584 13.09 -15.59 14.98
CA ASP A 584 14.21 -15.41 15.88
C ASP A 584 14.03 -14.23 16.86
N GLY A 585 12.89 -13.52 16.76
CA GLY A 585 12.57 -12.38 17.63
C GLY A 585 13.38 -11.11 17.31
N GLN A 586 14.10 -11.06 16.19
CA GLN A 586 14.95 -9.93 15.81
C GLN A 586 14.13 -8.85 15.10
N ALA A 587 13.60 -7.90 15.89
CA ALA A 587 12.83 -6.80 15.36
C ALA A 587 13.68 -5.89 14.45
N PRO A 588 13.27 -5.61 13.21
CA PRO A 588 14.04 -4.75 12.33
C PRO A 588 14.03 -3.29 12.82
N GLU A 589 15.21 -2.75 13.09
CA GLU A 589 15.42 -1.33 13.38
C GLU A 589 15.77 -0.55 12.11
N THR A 590 16.23 -1.26 11.09
CA THR A 590 16.69 -0.71 9.81
C THR A 590 16.34 -1.68 8.68
N LEU A 591 15.85 -1.16 7.56
CA LEU A 591 15.79 -1.88 6.28
C LEU A 591 16.85 -1.32 5.33
N PHE A 592 17.21 -2.08 4.32
CA PHE A 592 18.06 -1.58 3.24
C PHE A 592 17.21 -1.37 1.98
N ALA A 593 17.22 -0.14 1.46
CA ALA A 593 16.54 0.18 0.20
C ALA A 593 17.58 0.58 -0.85
N SER A 594 17.35 0.15 -2.08
CA SER A 594 18.23 0.41 -3.22
C SER A 594 17.48 1.04 -4.39
N ALA A 595 18.22 1.76 -5.24
CA ALA A 595 17.72 2.22 -6.52
C ALA A 595 17.59 1.04 -7.48
N THR A 596 16.55 1.02 -8.28
CA THR A 596 16.37 0.03 -9.35
C THR A 596 17.26 0.40 -10.56
N GLU A 597 17.50 -0.55 -11.46
CA GLU A 597 18.28 -0.30 -12.69
C GLU A 597 17.68 0.78 -13.61
N VAL A 598 16.39 1.04 -13.48
CA VAL A 598 15.68 2.07 -14.27
C VAL A 598 15.67 3.44 -13.59
N ASP A 599 16.15 3.53 -12.35
CA ASP A 599 16.22 4.79 -11.62
C ASP A 599 17.47 5.58 -12.00
N ALA A 600 17.38 6.92 -11.94
CA ALA A 600 18.50 7.81 -12.25
C ALA A 600 19.73 7.62 -11.33
N ARG A 601 19.57 6.87 -10.25
CA ARG A 601 20.57 6.58 -9.22
C ARG A 601 20.93 5.10 -9.13
N ALA A 602 20.76 4.35 -10.22
CA ALA A 602 21.05 2.92 -10.27
C ALA A 602 22.37 2.55 -9.54
N GLY A 603 22.32 1.48 -8.77
CA GLY A 603 23.46 1.00 -7.98
C GLY A 603 23.67 1.70 -6.62
N ARG A 604 22.86 2.71 -6.26
CA ARG A 604 22.89 3.32 -4.94
C ARG A 604 21.89 2.65 -4.01
N GLY A 605 22.26 2.59 -2.73
CA GLY A 605 21.37 2.08 -1.68
C GLY A 605 21.75 2.67 -0.34
N ARG A 606 20.78 2.74 0.57
CA ARG A 606 21.03 3.20 1.94
C ARG A 606 20.16 2.49 2.96
N PRO A 607 20.60 2.46 4.23
CA PRO A 607 19.71 2.02 5.30
C PRO A 607 18.54 2.99 5.48
N ILE A 608 17.38 2.45 5.82
CA ILE A 608 16.17 3.20 6.17
C ILE A 608 15.86 2.89 7.62
N GLN A 609 15.91 3.89 8.48
CA GLN A 609 15.57 3.73 9.89
C GLN A 609 14.08 3.54 10.09
N ARG A 610 13.69 2.74 11.11
CA ARG A 610 12.28 2.67 11.50
C ARG A 610 11.74 4.03 11.88
N PHE A 611 10.53 4.31 11.48
CA PHE A 611 9.82 5.51 11.91
C PHE A 611 9.67 5.53 13.45
N PRO A 612 9.87 6.67 14.15
CA PRO A 612 9.88 8.02 13.58
C PRO A 612 11.28 8.59 13.24
N TYR A 613 12.31 7.79 13.13
CA TYR A 613 13.67 8.30 12.93
C TYR A 613 14.00 8.56 11.46
N LEU A 614 14.62 9.71 11.19
CA LEU A 614 15.26 9.98 9.90
C LEU A 614 16.54 9.14 9.73
N THR A 615 16.90 8.89 8.48
CA THR A 615 18.23 8.41 8.10
C THR A 615 19.04 9.60 7.57
N VAL A 616 20.17 9.90 8.17
CA VAL A 616 21.01 11.04 7.79
C VAL A 616 22.43 10.60 7.46
N LEU A 617 23.08 11.33 6.56
CA LEU A 617 24.48 11.09 6.24
C LEU A 617 25.39 11.60 7.38
N LYS A 618 26.45 10.85 7.71
CA LYS A 618 27.49 11.30 8.63
C LYS A 618 28.20 12.52 8.06
N PRO A 619 28.68 13.46 8.90
CA PRO A 619 29.46 14.59 8.42
C PRO A 619 30.66 14.14 7.59
N GLY A 620 30.74 14.58 6.32
CA GLY A 620 31.80 14.20 5.38
C GLY A 620 31.67 12.79 4.80
N GLY A 621 30.56 12.09 5.05
CA GLY A 621 30.29 10.77 4.49
C GLY A 621 29.95 10.80 3.00
N ASP A 622 30.12 9.66 2.35
CA ASP A 622 29.74 9.45 0.94
C ASP A 622 28.33 8.84 0.86
N PRO A 623 27.37 9.50 0.18
CA PRO A 623 26.02 8.96 0.00
C PRO A 623 25.96 7.59 -0.70
N ALA A 624 27.00 7.21 -1.44
CA ALA A 624 27.09 5.90 -2.09
C ALA A 624 27.54 4.78 -1.12
N THR A 625 28.03 5.14 0.06
CA THR A 625 28.54 4.18 1.04
C THR A 625 27.49 3.94 2.14
N PRO A 626 26.85 2.76 2.22
CA PRO A 626 25.81 2.47 3.23
C PRO A 626 26.27 2.68 4.69
N ALA A 627 27.54 2.41 4.98
CA ALA A 627 28.10 2.59 6.32
C ALA A 627 28.25 4.06 6.76
N ASP A 628 28.16 5.02 5.84
CA ASP A 628 28.23 6.45 6.14
C ASP A 628 26.88 7.05 6.54
N TRP A 629 25.81 6.26 6.46
CA TRP A 629 24.50 6.64 6.96
C TRP A 629 24.34 6.27 8.44
N GLN A 630 23.55 7.06 9.16
CA GLN A 630 23.27 6.86 10.58
C GLN A 630 21.84 7.25 10.92
N ARG A 631 21.39 6.82 12.11
CA ARG A 631 20.13 7.26 12.69
C ARG A 631 20.18 8.74 12.99
N GLY A 632 19.26 9.50 12.44
CA GLY A 632 19.06 10.91 12.70
C GLY A 632 18.09 11.20 13.85
N ARG A 633 17.60 12.43 13.90
CA ARG A 633 16.58 12.86 14.86
C ARG A 633 15.25 12.13 14.60
N PRO A 634 14.40 12.00 15.62
CA PRO A 634 13.01 11.61 15.36
C PRO A 634 12.28 12.73 14.61
N ILE A 635 11.36 12.33 13.73
CA ILE A 635 10.44 13.24 13.04
C ILE A 635 9.37 13.65 14.05
N ASP A 636 9.21 14.96 14.26
CA ASP A 636 8.14 15.52 15.08
C ASP A 636 6.95 15.86 14.17
N ILE A 637 6.03 14.92 14.04
CA ILE A 637 4.81 15.15 13.26
C ILE A 637 3.79 15.84 14.16
N ASP A 638 3.40 17.05 13.77
CA ASP A 638 2.30 17.78 14.44
C ASP A 638 1.06 16.88 14.54
N PRO A 639 0.62 16.55 15.76
CA PRO A 639 -0.59 15.78 15.96
C PRO A 639 -1.82 16.33 15.22
N ALA A 640 -1.87 17.62 14.95
CA ALA A 640 -2.94 18.24 14.19
C ALA A 640 -3.04 17.71 12.75
N LEU A 641 -1.92 17.28 12.15
CA LEU A 641 -1.89 16.75 10.80
C LEU A 641 -2.62 15.41 10.65
N TYR A 642 -2.84 14.67 11.74
CA TYR A 642 -3.54 13.37 11.70
C TYR A 642 -4.69 13.23 12.71
N ARG A 643 -4.83 14.15 13.70
CA ARG A 643 -5.95 14.12 14.66
C ARG A 643 -7.11 15.03 14.27
N ASN A 644 -6.85 16.10 13.55
CA ASN A 644 -7.86 17.09 13.17
C ASN A 644 -8.51 16.82 11.82
N TRP A 645 -8.28 15.67 11.22
CA TRP A 645 -8.96 15.28 10.00
C TRP A 645 -10.44 14.98 10.24
N ALA A 646 -11.28 15.30 9.28
CA ALA A 646 -12.67 14.84 9.29
C ALA A 646 -12.75 13.31 9.25
N GLY A 647 -11.78 12.66 8.58
CA GLY A 647 -11.62 11.21 8.54
C GLY A 647 -10.94 10.58 9.75
N ALA A 648 -10.51 11.35 10.77
CA ALA A 648 -9.83 10.81 11.95
C ALA A 648 -10.70 9.82 12.76
N GLU A 649 -12.01 9.92 12.65
CA GLU A 649 -12.96 8.98 13.26
C GLU A 649 -12.80 7.55 12.72
N PHE A 650 -12.32 7.41 11.48
CA PHE A 650 -12.08 6.12 10.85
C PHE A 650 -10.87 5.37 11.41
N PHE A 651 -10.07 6.03 12.23
CA PHE A 651 -8.93 5.44 12.95
C PHE A 651 -9.21 5.21 14.44
N LYS A 652 -10.47 5.26 14.87
CA LYS A 652 -10.84 5.02 16.27
C LYS A 652 -11.29 3.57 16.47
N PRO A 653 -10.96 2.95 17.61
CA PRO A 653 -11.50 1.64 17.96
C PRO A 653 -13.03 1.67 18.00
N GLY A 654 -13.66 0.56 17.57
CA GLY A 654 -15.11 0.42 17.61
C GLY A 654 -15.88 1.17 16.53
N PHE A 655 -15.22 2.01 15.73
CA PHE A 655 -15.85 2.58 14.52
C PHE A 655 -16.10 1.49 13.47
N GLN A 656 -15.19 0.53 13.37
CA GLN A 656 -15.37 -0.66 12.55
C GLN A 656 -16.26 -1.67 13.28
N ARG A 657 -17.30 -2.11 12.60
CA ARG A 657 -18.14 -3.22 13.04
C ARG A 657 -17.82 -4.41 12.18
N PHE A 658 -17.84 -5.61 12.79
CA PHE A 658 -17.72 -6.83 12.00
C PHE A 658 -19.04 -7.06 11.28
N CYS A 659 -19.02 -6.97 9.97
CA CYS A 659 -20.18 -7.19 9.12
C CYS A 659 -20.06 -8.51 8.38
N GLY A 660 -21.16 -9.24 8.29
CA GLY A 660 -21.24 -10.51 7.60
C GLY A 660 -22.68 -10.94 7.38
N PHE A 661 -22.89 -12.07 6.69
CA PHE A 661 -24.20 -12.63 6.51
C PHE A 661 -24.61 -13.48 7.73
N SER A 662 -25.80 -13.21 8.27
CA SER A 662 -26.54 -14.10 9.17
C SER A 662 -27.75 -14.63 8.41
N GLY A 663 -27.63 -15.83 7.87
CA GLY A 663 -28.58 -16.34 6.87
C GLY A 663 -28.56 -15.50 5.59
N LEU A 664 -29.71 -14.93 5.21
CA LEU A 664 -29.84 -14.05 4.04
C LEU A 664 -29.66 -12.57 4.35
N GLN A 665 -29.45 -12.20 5.62
CA GLN A 665 -29.31 -10.80 6.03
C GLN A 665 -27.85 -10.44 6.25
N PHE A 666 -27.42 -9.30 5.69
CA PHE A 666 -26.14 -8.71 5.99
C PHE A 666 -26.24 -7.93 7.30
N VAL A 667 -25.53 -8.38 8.32
CA VAL A 667 -25.57 -7.86 9.68
C VAL A 667 -24.19 -7.38 10.10
N CYS A 668 -24.14 -6.21 10.74
CA CYS A 668 -22.93 -5.72 11.37
C CYS A 668 -23.05 -5.91 12.88
N GLN A 669 -22.06 -6.57 13.47
CA GLN A 669 -21.93 -6.71 14.93
C GLN A 669 -20.90 -5.69 15.45
N PRO A 670 -21.10 -5.15 16.67
CA PRO A 670 -20.15 -4.22 17.27
C PRO A 670 -18.80 -4.83 17.58
#